data_4b70566f458ba8e489d67221ca7cf6b2
#
_entry.id   4b70566f458ba8e489d67221ca7cf6b2
#
_cell.length_a   1.000
_cell.length_b   1.000
_cell.length_c   1.000
_cell.angle_alpha   90.00
_cell.angle_beta   90.00
_cell.angle_gamma   90.00
#
_symmetry.space_group_name_H-M   'P 1'
#
loop_
_entity.id
_entity.type
_entity.pdbx_description
1 polymer ?
#
loop_
_entity_poly.entity_id
_entity_poly.type
_entity_poly.pdbx_seq_one_letter_code
_entity_poly.pdbx_strand_id
1 'polypeptide(L)'
;MQETPTLVQIAMNKQQLANRIWASANKMRSKIESNEYKDYILGFIFYKFLSDQEIKFFLSKKLPIEMFREALTEDQTKYVQLAQRNLGYFIPYEYLYSTWIAAGHNFSVANVRDALSAFNRLLIPVPELADAQTKADIEKKRKVFVDIFETLHSGLKNLGGSEGEQTTAIRNLLALIKDIPMDAKQDYDVLGFIYEYLISQFAANAGKKAGEFYTPHEVSVLMSEIIAYHLRGKSNIDIYDPTSGSGSLLINIGRSIAKHLEGESTIKFYAQELKKNTFNLTRMNLVMRGITPDNIVVRNGDTLKSDWPYFEEGDPEGTYQHLLVDAVVSNPPYSQSWEPPRQGKTGIQIKIDPRFEYGIAPKSKADYAFLLHDLYHLKNDGVMAIVLPHGVLFRGASGDGSEGSIREQLIENNHIDTIIGLPADIFFGTGIPTIVIILRKDRQENNVLFIDASRGFTKEGKKNKLRASDIRRIIDAHIQRCDIDRFARVVSKEEIRQNGYNLNIPRYINASEAPESWDMHSILFGGVPRTELLRFAPYFEALPGLDATLFAQNDTPYTLLQVADLEEAISTHPAVQTFIQNYQTAFGEFQSFLKHELIDQMETLSIAKEEELITAHIFESLAHVPLVDRYEAYQLFADQWTSIAQGLEIIQSEGFGATRVVDPKMELKKNNAGEEYEVQNGWQGRVLSFDLVQAHHLTAEVQTIERQELRLTEATSELETTFDALDEEERSEVSSEEGNMLITEVERRLGVLLSDVETDELLALEDYLLCSRKKEKLDYIAAHPEVEWQAMDTAKDGTYAMKVVKARIDALRRAYPFEEESTEAQLIRITLLSAEIKQLTADIKNNKAQLIERTKEVIEQELSDDDILSLLSAQWIDALYNKLGELPLRVISDLVQQLKDLVAKYDTTLMDVEHDIQEASASLALMIDELTGSAHDLEALAEFKKLLLNA
;
A
#
# COMPACT_ATOMS: atom_id res chain seq x y z
N MET A 1 -10.59 -44.06 -18.38
CA MET A 1 -9.68 -43.30 -17.54
C MET A 1 -9.98 -41.81 -17.82
N GLN A 2 -10.80 -41.20 -17.02
CA GLN A 2 -11.00 -39.76 -17.07
C GLN A 2 -9.96 -39.14 -16.15
N GLU A 3 -9.11 -38.32 -16.69
CA GLU A 3 -8.10 -37.54 -15.95
C GLU A 3 -8.83 -36.64 -14.94
N THR A 4 -8.46 -36.81 -13.69
CA THR A 4 -8.86 -35.94 -12.59
C THR A 4 -8.24 -34.60 -12.85
N PRO A 5 -8.98 -33.46 -12.94
CA PRO A 5 -8.36 -32.17 -13.08
C PRO A 5 -7.59 -31.85 -11.80
N THR A 6 -6.28 -31.82 -11.90
CA THR A 6 -5.40 -31.21 -10.89
C THR A 6 -5.84 -29.77 -10.75
N LEU A 7 -6.45 -29.41 -9.62
CA LEU A 7 -6.75 -28.03 -9.27
C LEU A 7 -5.42 -27.29 -9.09
N VAL A 8 -4.96 -26.64 -10.14
CA VAL A 8 -3.90 -25.64 -10.06
C VAL A 8 -4.47 -24.50 -9.20
N GLN A 9 -4.06 -24.44 -7.95
CA GLN A 9 -4.41 -23.36 -7.05
C GLN A 9 -3.60 -22.14 -7.49
N ILE A 10 -4.26 -21.18 -8.12
CA ILE A 10 -3.65 -19.92 -8.57
C ILE A 10 -3.31 -19.10 -7.32
N ALA A 11 -2.05 -18.75 -7.13
CA ALA A 11 -1.62 -17.82 -6.08
C ALA A 11 -2.32 -16.48 -6.28
N MET A 12 -3.15 -16.09 -5.32
CA MET A 12 -3.94 -14.85 -5.39
C MET A 12 -3.22 -13.76 -4.62
N ASN A 13 -2.88 -12.64 -5.27
CA ASN A 13 -2.27 -11.51 -4.58
C ASN A 13 -3.29 -10.76 -3.68
N LYS A 14 -2.77 -9.96 -2.74
CA LYS A 14 -3.60 -9.20 -1.77
C LYS A 14 -4.68 -8.35 -2.45
N GLN A 15 -4.35 -7.70 -3.57
CA GLN A 15 -5.28 -6.83 -4.28
C GLN A 15 -6.40 -7.61 -4.98
N GLN A 16 -6.07 -8.74 -5.59
CA GLN A 16 -7.07 -9.62 -6.21
C GLN A 16 -8.03 -10.19 -5.18
N LEU A 17 -7.51 -10.59 -4.02
CA LEU A 17 -8.33 -11.06 -2.90
C LEU A 17 -9.24 -9.94 -2.36
N ALA A 18 -8.70 -8.73 -2.18
CA ALA A 18 -9.45 -7.55 -1.76
C ALA A 18 -10.61 -7.25 -2.71
N ASN A 19 -10.35 -7.23 -4.00
CA ASN A 19 -11.32 -6.93 -5.04
C ASN A 19 -12.47 -7.98 -5.07
N ARG A 20 -12.14 -9.27 -4.96
CA ARG A 20 -13.15 -10.35 -4.88
C ARG A 20 -14.05 -10.23 -3.66
N ILE A 21 -13.45 -9.98 -2.51
CA ILE A 21 -14.21 -9.82 -1.25
C ILE A 21 -15.12 -8.60 -1.33
N TRP A 22 -14.65 -7.51 -1.90
CA TRP A 22 -15.43 -6.28 -2.04
C TRP A 22 -16.58 -6.42 -3.04
N ALA A 23 -16.35 -7.09 -4.16
CA ALA A 23 -17.41 -7.42 -5.13
C ALA A 23 -18.53 -8.27 -4.46
N SER A 24 -18.14 -9.21 -3.59
CA SER A 24 -19.07 -10.00 -2.78
C SER A 24 -19.86 -9.15 -1.78
N ALA A 25 -19.16 -8.28 -1.04
CA ALA A 25 -19.75 -7.38 -0.07
C ALA A 25 -20.80 -6.47 -0.73
N ASN A 26 -20.49 -5.94 -1.91
CA ASN A 26 -21.41 -5.07 -2.66
C ASN A 26 -22.69 -5.79 -3.13
N LYS A 27 -22.60 -7.05 -3.56
CA LYS A 27 -23.79 -7.85 -3.97
C LYS A 27 -24.76 -8.09 -2.82
N MET A 28 -24.29 -8.08 -1.57
CA MET A 28 -25.13 -8.34 -0.39
C MET A 28 -25.55 -7.07 0.36
N ARG A 29 -25.02 -5.89 0.03
CA ARG A 29 -25.36 -4.59 0.65
C ARG A 29 -26.84 -4.25 0.65
N SER A 30 -27.59 -4.75 -0.29
CA SER A 30 -29.05 -4.47 -0.37
C SER A 30 -29.88 -5.25 0.66
N LYS A 31 -29.29 -6.22 1.39
CA LYS A 31 -30.02 -7.16 2.24
C LYS A 31 -29.54 -7.27 3.68
N ILE A 32 -28.29 -6.87 3.98
CA ILE A 32 -27.65 -7.02 5.32
C ILE A 32 -26.91 -5.75 5.68
N GLU A 33 -26.90 -5.39 6.97
CA GLU A 33 -26.08 -4.28 7.46
C GLU A 33 -24.59 -4.59 7.24
N SER A 34 -23.85 -3.60 6.74
CA SER A 34 -22.44 -3.74 6.38
C SER A 34 -21.55 -4.28 7.51
N ASN A 35 -21.91 -4.04 8.77
CA ASN A 35 -21.18 -4.51 9.95
C ASN A 35 -21.33 -6.02 10.21
N GLU A 36 -22.41 -6.65 9.76
CA GLU A 36 -22.65 -8.08 9.99
C GLU A 36 -22.04 -8.95 8.89
N TYR A 37 -21.86 -8.40 7.70
CA TYR A 37 -21.41 -9.13 6.53
C TYR A 37 -20.00 -9.76 6.69
N LYS A 38 -19.10 -9.06 7.35
CA LYS A 38 -17.75 -9.58 7.65
C LYS A 38 -17.78 -10.90 8.42
N ASP A 39 -18.73 -11.03 9.37
CA ASP A 39 -18.81 -12.19 10.24
C ASP A 39 -19.25 -13.44 9.45
N TYR A 40 -20.05 -13.27 8.38
CA TYR A 40 -20.43 -14.37 7.48
C TYR A 40 -19.26 -14.83 6.62
N ILE A 41 -18.55 -13.88 5.96
CA ILE A 41 -17.40 -14.21 5.12
C ILE A 41 -16.36 -14.95 5.95
N LEU A 42 -15.97 -14.40 7.08
CA LEU A 42 -14.93 -14.97 7.95
C LEU A 42 -15.36 -16.32 8.53
N GLY A 43 -16.63 -16.47 8.91
CA GLY A 43 -17.16 -17.73 9.39
C GLY A 43 -17.12 -18.85 8.34
N PHE A 44 -17.49 -18.57 7.09
CA PHE A 44 -17.43 -19.55 6.00
C PHE A 44 -15.99 -19.85 5.55
N ILE A 45 -15.11 -18.87 5.54
CA ILE A 45 -13.68 -19.08 5.28
C ILE A 45 -13.11 -20.03 6.33
N PHE A 46 -13.39 -19.78 7.61
CA PHE A 46 -12.92 -20.65 8.69
C PHE A 46 -13.50 -22.06 8.59
N TYR A 47 -14.80 -22.20 8.24
CA TYR A 47 -15.39 -23.50 8.03
C TYR A 47 -14.71 -24.27 6.87
N LYS A 48 -14.43 -23.58 5.76
CA LYS A 48 -13.66 -24.15 4.64
C LYS A 48 -12.29 -24.63 5.14
N PHE A 49 -11.57 -23.77 5.89
CA PHE A 49 -10.26 -24.12 6.43
C PHE A 49 -10.31 -25.41 7.27
N LEU A 50 -11.25 -25.53 8.21
CA LEU A 50 -11.39 -26.73 9.04
C LEU A 50 -11.73 -27.97 8.20
N SER A 51 -12.61 -27.83 7.21
CA SER A 51 -12.98 -28.90 6.27
C SER A 51 -11.74 -29.35 5.46
N ASP A 52 -10.96 -28.43 4.93
CA ASP A 52 -9.75 -28.74 4.16
C ASP A 52 -8.66 -29.38 5.05
N GLN A 53 -8.50 -28.94 6.29
CA GLN A 53 -7.59 -29.55 7.26
C GLN A 53 -7.98 -30.98 7.59
N GLU A 54 -9.25 -31.28 7.75
CA GLU A 54 -9.71 -32.65 8.01
C GLU A 54 -9.46 -33.56 6.81
N ILE A 55 -9.70 -33.09 5.59
CA ILE A 55 -9.37 -33.81 4.35
C ILE A 55 -7.87 -34.14 4.30
N LYS A 56 -7.01 -33.14 4.52
CA LYS A 56 -5.54 -33.30 4.55
C LYS A 56 -5.11 -34.30 5.62
N PHE A 57 -5.72 -34.22 6.81
CA PHE A 57 -5.44 -35.15 7.92
C PHE A 57 -5.73 -36.60 7.52
N PHE A 58 -6.90 -36.90 6.96
CA PHE A 58 -7.23 -38.28 6.57
C PHE A 58 -6.39 -38.77 5.37
N LEU A 59 -6.06 -37.89 4.41
CA LEU A 59 -5.12 -38.23 3.34
C LEU A 59 -3.72 -38.57 3.90
N SER A 60 -3.23 -37.86 4.91
CA SER A 60 -1.95 -38.16 5.58
C SER A 60 -1.99 -39.52 6.31
N LYS A 61 -3.16 -39.97 6.72
CA LYS A 61 -3.40 -41.29 7.31
C LYS A 61 -3.64 -42.39 6.26
N LYS A 62 -3.39 -42.05 4.95
CA LYS A 62 -3.54 -42.97 3.81
C LYS A 62 -4.97 -43.47 3.59
N LEU A 63 -5.98 -42.71 3.97
CA LEU A 63 -7.39 -42.96 3.62
C LEU A 63 -7.64 -42.39 2.22
N PRO A 64 -7.99 -43.22 1.19
CA PRO A 64 -8.26 -42.75 -0.17
C PRO A 64 -9.50 -41.84 -0.19
N ILE A 65 -9.52 -40.84 -1.05
CA ILE A 65 -10.59 -39.86 -1.13
C ILE A 65 -11.93 -40.48 -1.55
N GLU A 66 -11.88 -41.58 -2.34
CA GLU A 66 -13.05 -42.34 -2.80
C GLU A 66 -13.80 -43.00 -1.63
N MET A 67 -13.07 -43.27 -0.54
CA MET A 67 -13.66 -43.89 0.66
C MET A 67 -14.25 -42.87 1.63
N PHE A 68 -14.03 -41.58 1.44
CA PHE A 68 -14.48 -40.55 2.40
C PHE A 68 -15.98 -40.59 2.63
N ARG A 69 -16.79 -40.84 1.59
CA ARG A 69 -18.24 -40.90 1.70
C ARG A 69 -18.74 -41.99 2.66
N GLU A 70 -18.02 -43.10 2.74
CA GLU A 70 -18.37 -44.25 3.60
C GLU A 70 -17.68 -44.18 4.94
N ALA A 71 -16.48 -43.67 4.99
CA ALA A 71 -15.62 -43.62 6.19
C ALA A 71 -15.92 -42.43 7.09
N LEU A 72 -16.23 -41.27 6.54
CA LEU A 72 -16.42 -40.02 7.31
C LEU A 72 -17.93 -39.82 7.60
N THR A 73 -18.52 -40.74 8.35
CA THR A 73 -19.89 -40.67 8.85
C THR A 73 -19.90 -40.74 10.38
N GLU A 74 -20.96 -40.22 11.03
CA GLU A 74 -21.05 -40.23 12.51
C GLU A 74 -21.06 -41.65 13.10
N ASP A 75 -21.54 -42.65 12.36
CA ASP A 75 -21.56 -44.06 12.80
C ASP A 75 -20.17 -44.73 12.81
N GLN A 76 -19.22 -44.17 12.07
CA GLN A 76 -17.86 -44.69 11.97
C GLN A 76 -16.97 -44.21 13.14
N THR A 77 -17.30 -44.65 14.35
CA THR A 77 -16.69 -44.25 15.64
C THR A 77 -15.16 -44.20 15.60
N LYS A 78 -14.50 -45.08 14.83
CA LYS A 78 -13.06 -45.12 14.70
C LYS A 78 -12.50 -43.82 14.10
N TYR A 79 -13.08 -43.34 13.01
CA TYR A 79 -12.63 -42.12 12.30
C TYR A 79 -13.04 -40.88 13.07
N VAL A 80 -14.22 -40.86 13.67
CA VAL A 80 -14.70 -39.79 14.55
C VAL A 80 -13.71 -39.57 15.70
N GLN A 81 -13.39 -40.63 16.46
CA GLN A 81 -12.46 -40.54 17.58
C GLN A 81 -11.03 -40.15 17.12
N LEU A 82 -10.60 -40.63 15.96
CA LEU A 82 -9.29 -40.30 15.42
C LEU A 82 -9.17 -38.80 15.11
N ALA A 83 -10.17 -38.22 14.45
CA ALA A 83 -10.21 -36.78 14.16
C ALA A 83 -10.34 -35.94 15.46
N GLN A 84 -11.28 -36.30 16.33
CA GLN A 84 -11.47 -35.61 17.61
C GLN A 84 -10.21 -35.54 18.47
N ARG A 85 -9.42 -36.64 18.57
CA ARG A 85 -8.17 -36.65 19.35
C ARG A 85 -7.08 -35.77 18.74
N ASN A 86 -6.97 -35.72 17.40
CA ASN A 86 -5.87 -35.03 16.71
C ASN A 86 -6.24 -33.59 16.35
N LEU A 87 -7.46 -33.35 15.89
CA LEU A 87 -7.93 -32.04 15.42
C LEU A 87 -8.78 -31.30 16.46
N GLY A 88 -9.39 -32.03 17.41
CA GLY A 88 -10.35 -31.48 18.39
C GLY A 88 -11.80 -31.51 17.94
N TYR A 89 -12.08 -31.81 16.65
CA TYR A 89 -13.41 -31.84 16.04
C TYR A 89 -13.50 -32.96 14.98
N PHE A 90 -14.72 -33.18 14.46
CA PHE A 90 -14.99 -34.05 13.32
C PHE A 90 -16.12 -33.44 12.46
N ILE A 91 -15.93 -33.45 11.13
CA ILE A 91 -16.91 -32.98 10.14
C ILE A 91 -17.32 -34.18 9.25
N PRO A 92 -18.58 -34.68 9.31
CA PRO A 92 -19.06 -35.72 8.41
C PRO A 92 -18.96 -35.35 6.93
N TYR A 93 -18.75 -36.35 6.06
CA TYR A 93 -18.57 -36.14 4.61
C TYR A 93 -19.64 -35.25 3.99
N GLU A 94 -20.90 -35.43 4.38
CA GLU A 94 -22.05 -34.65 3.87
C GLU A 94 -21.95 -33.14 4.23
N TYR A 95 -21.19 -32.80 5.28
CA TYR A 95 -20.99 -31.45 5.76
C TYR A 95 -19.63 -30.84 5.36
N LEU A 96 -18.75 -31.58 4.65
CA LEU A 96 -17.52 -31.02 4.14
C LEU A 96 -17.81 -29.89 3.14
N TYR A 97 -17.02 -28.84 3.17
CA TYR A 97 -17.15 -27.70 2.27
C TYR A 97 -17.11 -28.12 0.78
N SER A 98 -16.20 -29.03 0.43
CA SER A 98 -16.09 -29.60 -0.91
C SER A 98 -17.37 -30.33 -1.36
N THR A 99 -18.06 -31.04 -0.44
CA THR A 99 -19.34 -31.69 -0.69
C THR A 99 -20.44 -30.67 -0.97
N TRP A 100 -20.48 -29.56 -0.25
CA TRP A 100 -21.43 -28.48 -0.52
C TRP A 100 -21.26 -27.88 -1.93
N ILE A 101 -20.01 -27.63 -2.35
CA ILE A 101 -19.72 -27.14 -3.71
C ILE A 101 -20.14 -28.17 -4.77
N ALA A 102 -19.86 -29.46 -4.54
CA ALA A 102 -20.25 -30.54 -5.45
C ALA A 102 -21.78 -30.76 -5.56
N ALA A 103 -22.54 -30.44 -4.49
CA ALA A 103 -23.99 -30.59 -4.47
C ALA A 103 -24.72 -29.61 -5.44
N GLY A 104 -24.07 -28.48 -5.82
CA GLY A 104 -24.62 -27.54 -6.80
C GLY A 104 -26.07 -27.11 -6.50
N HIS A 105 -27.00 -27.44 -7.39
CA HIS A 105 -28.42 -27.06 -7.21
C HIS A 105 -29.13 -27.76 -6.04
N ASN A 106 -28.63 -28.88 -5.55
CA ASN A 106 -29.19 -29.61 -4.42
C ASN A 106 -28.76 -29.05 -3.06
N PHE A 107 -27.85 -28.12 -3.03
CA PHE A 107 -27.40 -27.44 -1.81
C PHE A 107 -28.45 -26.43 -1.32
N SER A 108 -28.67 -26.36 -0.03
CA SER A 108 -29.60 -25.43 0.62
C SER A 108 -29.03 -24.87 1.93
N VAL A 109 -29.64 -23.81 2.46
CA VAL A 109 -29.28 -23.24 3.77
C VAL A 109 -29.43 -24.24 4.92
N ALA A 110 -30.34 -25.26 4.77
CA ALA A 110 -30.51 -26.32 5.76
C ALA A 110 -29.24 -27.14 5.95
N ASN A 111 -28.52 -27.46 4.85
CA ASN A 111 -27.21 -28.16 4.94
C ASN A 111 -26.20 -27.43 5.82
N VAL A 112 -26.16 -26.09 5.72
CA VAL A 112 -25.27 -25.30 6.56
C VAL A 112 -25.74 -25.31 8.02
N ARG A 113 -27.02 -25.11 8.26
CA ARG A 113 -27.59 -25.10 9.62
C ARG A 113 -27.31 -26.43 10.34
N ASP A 114 -27.55 -27.54 9.65
CA ASP A 114 -27.32 -28.88 10.19
C ASP A 114 -25.83 -29.14 10.46
N ALA A 115 -24.97 -28.73 9.54
CA ALA A 115 -23.53 -28.86 9.68
C ALA A 115 -22.98 -28.06 10.87
N LEU A 116 -23.39 -26.81 11.05
CA LEU A 116 -22.94 -25.97 12.18
C LEU A 116 -23.46 -26.52 13.53
N SER A 117 -24.67 -27.08 13.54
CA SER A 117 -25.22 -27.76 14.71
C SER A 117 -24.49 -29.07 15.03
N ALA A 118 -24.15 -29.86 14.00
CA ALA A 118 -23.40 -31.10 14.14
C ALA A 118 -21.96 -30.82 14.61
N PHE A 119 -21.33 -29.74 14.19
CA PHE A 119 -19.96 -29.37 14.56
C PHE A 119 -19.79 -29.27 16.08
N ASN A 120 -20.67 -28.57 16.80
CA ASN A 120 -20.60 -28.44 18.25
C ASN A 120 -20.80 -29.80 18.97
N ARG A 121 -21.66 -30.68 18.42
CA ARG A 121 -21.92 -32.02 18.97
C ARG A 121 -20.75 -32.98 18.77
N LEU A 122 -20.02 -32.82 17.67
CA LEU A 122 -18.91 -33.67 17.25
C LEU A 122 -17.53 -33.16 17.67
N LEU A 123 -17.47 -32.21 18.61
CA LEU A 123 -16.24 -31.84 19.29
C LEU A 123 -15.74 -32.98 20.20
N ILE A 124 -14.44 -32.97 20.50
CA ILE A 124 -13.85 -33.95 21.41
C ILE A 124 -14.65 -34.05 22.72
N PRO A 125 -15.14 -35.23 23.09
CA PRO A 125 -15.91 -35.42 24.34
C PRO A 125 -14.97 -35.40 25.54
N VAL A 126 -15.42 -34.81 26.66
CA VAL A 126 -14.70 -34.90 27.95
C VAL A 126 -15.09 -36.21 28.65
N PRO A 127 -14.17 -37.18 28.85
CA PRO A 127 -14.50 -38.46 29.47
C PRO A 127 -14.86 -38.30 30.94
N GLU A 128 -15.98 -38.87 31.37
CA GLU A 128 -16.41 -38.78 32.79
C GLU A 128 -15.44 -39.45 33.76
N LEU A 129 -14.79 -40.51 33.33
CA LEU A 129 -13.87 -41.32 34.18
C LEU A 129 -12.38 -40.96 34.10
N ALA A 130 -12.02 -39.93 33.37
CA ALA A 130 -10.64 -39.47 33.29
C ALA A 130 -10.22 -38.75 34.59
N ASP A 131 -8.90 -38.74 34.89
CA ASP A 131 -8.34 -37.92 35.96
C ASP A 131 -8.53 -36.41 35.70
N ALA A 132 -8.39 -35.60 36.75
CA ALA A 132 -8.65 -34.17 36.70
C ALA A 132 -7.76 -33.42 35.67
N GLN A 133 -6.49 -33.82 35.54
CA GLN A 133 -5.57 -33.20 34.59
C GLN A 133 -5.96 -33.50 33.15
N THR A 134 -6.22 -34.76 32.82
CA THR A 134 -6.69 -35.19 31.48
C THR A 134 -8.01 -34.51 31.11
N LYS A 135 -8.94 -34.36 32.05
CA LYS A 135 -10.20 -33.62 31.83
C LYS A 135 -9.91 -32.16 31.49
N ALA A 136 -9.06 -31.50 32.28
CA ALA A 136 -8.71 -30.10 32.08
C ALA A 136 -8.06 -29.86 30.68
N ASP A 137 -7.14 -30.75 30.27
CA ASP A 137 -6.46 -30.64 28.95
C ASP A 137 -7.42 -30.83 27.78
N ILE A 138 -8.31 -31.83 27.89
CA ILE A 138 -9.35 -32.05 26.86
C ILE A 138 -10.36 -30.88 26.82
N GLU A 139 -10.77 -30.37 27.95
CA GLU A 139 -11.70 -29.27 28.07
C GLU A 139 -11.09 -27.99 27.51
N LYS A 140 -9.80 -27.74 27.69
CA LYS A 140 -9.06 -26.65 27.08
C LYS A 140 -9.10 -26.71 25.56
N LYS A 141 -8.78 -27.87 24.95
CA LYS A 141 -8.89 -28.09 23.50
C LYS A 141 -10.31 -27.85 23.00
N ARG A 142 -11.29 -28.39 23.70
CA ARG A 142 -12.70 -28.23 23.38
C ARG A 142 -13.14 -26.76 23.39
N LYS A 143 -12.70 -25.97 24.39
CA LYS A 143 -13.01 -24.54 24.54
C LYS A 143 -12.57 -23.69 23.34
N VAL A 144 -11.53 -24.10 22.60
CA VAL A 144 -11.11 -23.40 21.38
C VAL A 144 -12.19 -23.43 20.31
N PHE A 145 -12.99 -24.50 20.23
CA PHE A 145 -13.99 -24.71 19.16
C PHE A 145 -15.45 -24.57 19.60
N VAL A 146 -15.75 -24.67 20.90
CA VAL A 146 -17.13 -24.56 21.41
C VAL A 146 -17.75 -23.23 20.96
N ASP A 147 -18.96 -23.32 20.35
CA ASP A 147 -19.77 -22.19 19.91
C ASP A 147 -19.06 -21.20 18.96
N ILE A 148 -17.97 -21.65 18.29
CA ILE A 148 -17.17 -20.80 17.43
C ILE A 148 -17.99 -20.28 16.23
N PHE A 149 -18.97 -21.04 15.75
CA PHE A 149 -19.87 -20.69 14.66
C PHE A 149 -21.22 -20.13 15.13
N GLU A 150 -21.42 -19.83 16.41
CA GLU A 150 -22.71 -19.37 16.90
C GLU A 150 -23.18 -18.08 16.23
N THR A 151 -22.29 -17.12 16.00
CA THR A 151 -22.60 -15.89 15.27
C THR A 151 -23.05 -16.19 13.84
N LEU A 152 -22.36 -17.08 13.14
CA LEU A 152 -22.73 -17.50 11.78
C LEU A 152 -24.11 -18.22 11.81
N HIS A 153 -24.27 -19.18 12.71
CA HIS A 153 -25.49 -19.98 12.81
C HIS A 153 -26.74 -19.11 13.11
N SER A 154 -26.66 -18.24 14.11
CA SER A 154 -27.74 -17.33 14.47
C SER A 154 -28.06 -16.29 13.40
N GLY A 155 -27.05 -15.90 12.62
CA GLY A 155 -27.16 -14.91 11.56
C GLY A 155 -27.73 -15.44 10.25
N LEU A 156 -27.75 -16.75 9.99
CA LEU A 156 -28.24 -17.32 8.71
C LEU A 156 -29.63 -16.82 8.30
N LYS A 157 -30.51 -16.56 9.27
CA LYS A 157 -31.85 -16.02 9.05
C LYS A 157 -31.88 -14.60 8.49
N ASN A 158 -30.81 -13.83 8.67
CA ASN A 158 -30.71 -12.43 8.20
C ASN A 158 -30.29 -12.36 6.72
N LEU A 159 -29.87 -13.49 6.12
CA LEU A 159 -29.41 -13.55 4.72
C LEU A 159 -30.56 -13.47 3.68
N GLY A 160 -31.80 -13.47 4.10
CA GLY A 160 -32.99 -13.36 3.23
C GLY A 160 -34.29 -13.65 3.94
N GLY A 161 -35.39 -13.13 3.42
CA GLY A 161 -36.75 -13.34 3.97
C GLY A 161 -37.34 -14.74 3.76
N SER A 162 -36.69 -15.55 2.91
CA SER A 162 -37.09 -16.95 2.62
C SER A 162 -35.88 -17.88 2.55
N GLU A 163 -36.09 -19.18 2.75
CA GLU A 163 -35.02 -20.18 2.62
C GLU A 163 -34.38 -20.19 1.23
N GLY A 164 -35.11 -19.89 0.17
CA GLY A 164 -34.62 -19.80 -1.19
C GLY A 164 -33.64 -18.60 -1.37
N GLU A 165 -33.97 -17.45 -0.79
CA GLU A 165 -33.12 -16.27 -0.79
C GLU A 165 -31.83 -16.48 0.04
N GLN A 166 -31.97 -17.09 1.23
CA GLN A 166 -30.84 -17.44 2.09
C GLN A 166 -29.91 -18.43 1.37
N THR A 167 -30.48 -19.44 0.71
CA THR A 167 -29.71 -20.42 -0.08
C THR A 167 -28.94 -19.74 -1.23
N THR A 168 -29.58 -18.81 -1.94
CA THR A 168 -28.95 -18.08 -3.04
C THR A 168 -27.79 -17.20 -2.53
N ALA A 169 -28.01 -16.48 -1.43
CA ALA A 169 -26.97 -15.66 -0.81
C ALA A 169 -25.74 -16.49 -0.38
N ILE A 170 -26.00 -17.65 0.25
CA ILE A 170 -24.92 -18.54 0.69
C ILE A 170 -24.18 -19.15 -0.51
N ARG A 171 -24.88 -19.60 -1.56
CA ARG A 171 -24.23 -20.14 -2.77
C ARG A 171 -23.27 -19.14 -3.40
N ASN A 172 -23.71 -17.89 -3.50
CA ASN A 172 -22.87 -16.80 -4.04
C ASN A 172 -21.62 -16.60 -3.17
N LEU A 173 -21.79 -16.65 -1.85
CA LEU A 173 -20.68 -16.51 -0.91
C LEU A 173 -19.71 -17.71 -0.99
N LEU A 174 -20.25 -18.95 -1.04
CA LEU A 174 -19.41 -20.15 -1.18
C LEU A 174 -18.62 -20.15 -2.49
N ALA A 175 -19.23 -19.71 -3.60
CA ALA A 175 -18.57 -19.61 -4.89
C ALA A 175 -17.38 -18.62 -4.87
N LEU A 176 -17.48 -17.55 -4.09
CA LEU A 176 -16.41 -16.56 -3.90
C LEU A 176 -15.26 -17.06 -3.02
N ILE A 177 -15.63 -17.81 -1.97
CA ILE A 177 -14.65 -18.36 -1.02
C ILE A 177 -13.93 -19.58 -1.59
N LYS A 178 -14.53 -20.26 -2.58
CA LYS A 178 -14.01 -21.51 -3.16
C LYS A 178 -12.53 -21.42 -3.52
N ASP A 179 -12.13 -20.33 -4.18
CA ASP A 179 -10.80 -20.13 -4.72
C ASP A 179 -9.83 -19.42 -3.77
N ILE A 180 -10.25 -19.07 -2.53
CA ILE A 180 -9.36 -18.49 -1.52
C ILE A 180 -8.39 -19.59 -1.06
N PRO A 181 -7.06 -19.38 -1.20
CA PRO A 181 -6.07 -20.36 -0.77
C PRO A 181 -6.06 -20.49 0.76
N MET A 182 -6.02 -21.74 1.25
CA MET A 182 -6.09 -22.08 2.69
C MET A 182 -4.86 -22.84 3.19
N ASP A 183 -3.77 -22.83 2.45
CA ASP A 183 -2.59 -23.65 2.72
C ASP A 183 -1.50 -22.85 3.39
N ALA A 184 -1.67 -22.03 4.33
CA ALA A 184 -0.66 -21.37 5.19
C ALA A 184 0.71 -21.04 4.55
N LYS A 185 0.85 -21.32 3.24
CA LYS A 185 2.05 -21.07 2.43
C LYS A 185 2.14 -19.64 1.91
N GLN A 186 1.14 -18.83 2.18
CA GLN A 186 1.14 -17.44 1.78
C GLN A 186 1.80 -16.58 2.84
N ASP A 187 2.70 -15.71 2.40
CA ASP A 187 3.53 -14.84 3.23
C ASP A 187 2.75 -13.76 3.99
N TYR A 188 1.46 -13.71 3.82
CA TYR A 188 0.62 -12.75 4.51
C TYR A 188 -0.59 -13.42 5.20
N ASP A 189 -1.05 -12.77 6.26
CA ASP A 189 -2.27 -13.15 6.96
C ASP A 189 -3.51 -12.93 6.08
N VAL A 190 -3.92 -13.96 5.35
CA VAL A 190 -5.09 -13.91 4.46
C VAL A 190 -6.32 -13.43 5.22
N LEU A 191 -6.60 -13.98 6.41
CA LEU A 191 -7.75 -13.57 7.21
C LEU A 191 -7.59 -12.22 7.86
N GLY A 192 -6.41 -11.93 8.41
CA GLY A 192 -6.11 -10.61 8.93
C GLY A 192 -6.26 -9.56 7.84
N PHE A 193 -5.71 -9.82 6.65
CA PHE A 193 -5.88 -8.95 5.49
C PHE A 193 -7.35 -8.77 5.08
N ILE A 194 -8.12 -9.86 4.98
CA ILE A 194 -9.55 -9.79 4.68
C ILE A 194 -10.30 -8.95 5.72
N TYR A 195 -9.96 -9.15 6.99
CA TYR A 195 -10.58 -8.42 8.09
C TYR A 195 -10.21 -6.94 8.08
N GLU A 196 -8.93 -6.61 7.89
CA GLU A 196 -8.45 -5.23 7.70
C GLU A 196 -9.14 -4.55 6.55
N TYR A 197 -9.15 -5.20 5.42
CA TYR A 197 -9.76 -4.68 4.21
C TYR A 197 -11.27 -4.42 4.39
N LEU A 198 -12.00 -5.37 4.98
CA LEU A 198 -13.43 -5.18 5.27
C LEU A 198 -13.66 -4.05 6.26
N ILE A 199 -12.85 -3.95 7.33
CA ILE A 199 -12.96 -2.83 8.28
C ILE A 199 -12.62 -1.50 7.63
N SER A 200 -11.56 -1.40 6.85
CA SER A 200 -11.17 -0.15 6.17
C SER A 200 -12.29 0.37 5.26
N GLN A 201 -12.89 -0.53 4.48
CA GLN A 201 -13.99 -0.20 3.56
C GLN A 201 -15.29 0.15 4.30
N PHE A 202 -15.57 -0.51 5.43
CA PHE A 202 -16.78 -0.24 6.21
C PHE A 202 -16.63 0.93 7.18
N ALA A 203 -15.44 1.18 7.73
CA ALA A 203 -15.17 2.36 8.55
C ALA A 203 -15.31 3.67 7.75
N ALA A 204 -14.98 3.63 6.46
CA ALA A 204 -15.21 4.77 5.56
C ALA A 204 -16.71 5.09 5.35
N ASN A 205 -17.60 4.10 5.51
CA ASN A 205 -19.03 4.21 5.24
C ASN A 205 -19.93 4.21 6.50
N ALA A 206 -19.44 3.74 7.65
CA ALA A 206 -20.17 3.70 8.92
C ALA A 206 -19.84 4.93 9.75
N GLY A 207 -20.65 5.98 9.66
CA GLY A 207 -20.49 7.17 10.48
C GLY A 207 -20.35 6.85 11.97
N LYS A 208 -19.28 7.33 12.61
CA LYS A 208 -19.00 7.56 14.06
C LYS A 208 -19.43 6.52 15.13
N LYS A 209 -19.89 5.33 14.80
CA LYS A 209 -20.25 4.29 15.78
C LYS A 209 -19.24 3.15 15.93
N ALA A 210 -18.13 3.18 15.21
CA ALA A 210 -17.09 2.18 15.32
C ALA A 210 -16.15 2.46 16.51
N GLY A 211 -16.53 2.01 17.70
CA GLY A 211 -15.64 1.89 18.85
C GLY A 211 -14.69 0.69 18.77
N GLU A 212 -14.52 0.11 17.58
CA GLU A 212 -13.60 -0.98 17.30
C GLU A 212 -12.37 -0.40 16.60
N PHE A 213 -11.33 -0.05 17.37
CA PHE A 213 -10.06 0.36 16.81
C PHE A 213 -9.27 -0.89 16.42
N TYR A 214 -9.19 -1.15 15.12
CA TYR A 214 -8.26 -2.12 14.57
C TYR A 214 -6.85 -1.52 14.65
N THR A 215 -5.88 -2.29 15.14
CA THR A 215 -4.47 -1.87 15.17
C THR A 215 -3.88 -1.97 13.76
N PRO A 216 -3.43 -0.88 13.14
CA PRO A 216 -2.77 -0.93 11.84
C PRO A 216 -1.61 -1.92 11.85
N HIS A 217 -1.41 -2.60 10.72
CA HIS A 217 -0.39 -3.64 10.60
C HIS A 217 1.00 -3.12 10.99
N GLU A 218 1.36 -1.93 10.56
CA GLU A 218 2.66 -1.30 10.80
C GLU A 218 2.90 -1.04 12.29
N VAL A 219 1.86 -0.60 13.01
CA VAL A 219 1.95 -0.39 14.48
C VAL A 219 2.06 -1.73 15.20
N SER A 220 1.34 -2.75 14.73
CA SER A 220 1.44 -4.10 15.27
C SER A 220 2.83 -4.70 15.07
N VAL A 221 3.43 -4.52 13.89
CA VAL A 221 4.81 -4.96 13.60
C VAL A 221 5.80 -4.21 14.49
N LEU A 222 5.71 -2.90 14.63
CA LEU A 222 6.56 -2.09 15.50
C LEU A 222 6.56 -2.61 16.94
N MET A 223 5.37 -2.81 17.52
CA MET A 223 5.25 -3.34 18.90
C MET A 223 5.82 -4.74 19.00
N SER A 224 5.58 -5.57 18.00
CA SER A 224 6.01 -6.97 17.97
C SER A 224 7.54 -7.12 17.93
N GLU A 225 8.21 -6.34 17.09
CA GLU A 225 9.68 -6.38 16.98
C GLU A 225 10.35 -5.86 18.26
N ILE A 226 9.83 -4.80 18.90
CA ILE A 226 10.33 -4.30 20.18
C ILE A 226 10.20 -5.39 21.27
N ILE A 227 9.06 -6.07 21.36
CA ILE A 227 8.83 -7.14 22.34
C ILE A 227 9.74 -8.34 22.04
N ALA A 228 9.83 -8.77 20.78
CA ALA A 228 10.70 -9.87 20.36
C ALA A 228 12.16 -9.60 20.74
N TYR A 229 12.64 -8.37 20.59
CA TYR A 229 13.98 -7.98 21.03
C TYR A 229 14.21 -8.25 22.52
N HIS A 230 13.27 -7.90 23.39
CA HIS A 230 13.39 -8.08 24.84
C HIS A 230 13.22 -9.54 25.29
N LEU A 231 12.58 -10.39 24.48
CA LEU A 231 12.36 -11.80 24.78
C LEU A 231 13.40 -12.74 24.16
N ARG A 232 14.42 -12.20 23.49
CA ARG A 232 15.52 -13.00 22.91
C ARG A 232 16.14 -13.91 23.98
N GLY A 233 16.35 -15.18 23.61
CA GLY A 233 16.95 -16.19 24.48
C GLY A 233 15.99 -16.90 25.44
N LYS A 234 14.68 -16.54 25.46
CA LYS A 234 13.65 -17.31 26.17
C LYS A 234 13.13 -18.45 25.30
N SER A 235 12.92 -19.63 25.84
CA SER A 235 12.46 -20.82 25.10
C SER A 235 10.95 -21.08 25.20
N ASN A 236 10.33 -20.73 26.35
CA ASN A 236 8.89 -20.87 26.58
C ASN A 236 8.32 -19.50 26.90
N ILE A 237 7.45 -18.99 26.03
CA ILE A 237 6.99 -17.61 26.08
C ILE A 237 5.47 -17.60 26.19
N ASP A 238 4.96 -16.96 27.24
CA ASP A 238 3.55 -16.67 27.46
C ASP A 238 3.25 -15.22 27.01
N ILE A 239 2.26 -15.02 26.11
CA ILE A 239 1.86 -13.71 25.61
C ILE A 239 0.39 -13.48 25.92
N TYR A 240 0.03 -12.27 26.39
CA TYR A 240 -1.33 -11.90 26.71
C TYR A 240 -1.77 -10.62 25.98
N ASP A 241 -2.96 -10.66 25.39
CA ASP A 241 -3.68 -9.50 24.86
C ASP A 241 -5.04 -9.39 25.56
N PRO A 242 -5.24 -8.43 26.49
CA PRO A 242 -6.48 -8.25 27.26
C PRO A 242 -7.60 -7.59 26.44
N THR A 243 -7.31 -7.11 25.24
CA THR A 243 -8.25 -6.43 24.33
C THR A 243 -8.10 -6.91 22.90
N SER A 244 -8.06 -8.24 22.73
CA SER A 244 -7.47 -8.92 21.58
C SER A 244 -8.09 -8.56 20.23
N GLY A 245 -9.33 -8.07 20.18
CA GLY A 245 -9.97 -7.75 18.92
C GLY A 245 -9.97 -8.93 17.95
N SER A 246 -9.25 -8.82 16.85
CA SER A 246 -9.05 -9.90 15.88
C SER A 246 -7.93 -10.87 16.22
N GLY A 247 -7.10 -10.57 17.24
CA GLY A 247 -5.88 -11.31 17.59
C GLY A 247 -4.66 -10.94 16.74
N SER A 248 -4.71 -9.86 15.94
CA SER A 248 -3.61 -9.45 15.05
C SER A 248 -2.31 -9.18 15.80
N LEU A 249 -2.37 -8.53 16.96
CA LEU A 249 -1.19 -8.27 17.80
C LEU A 249 -0.52 -9.58 18.22
N LEU A 250 -1.29 -10.55 18.70
CA LEU A 250 -0.77 -11.87 19.13
C LEU A 250 -0.09 -12.60 17.97
N ILE A 251 -0.69 -12.57 16.79
CA ILE A 251 -0.15 -13.22 15.59
C ILE A 251 1.18 -12.60 15.18
N ASN A 252 1.25 -11.28 15.10
CA ASN A 252 2.47 -10.58 14.68
C ASN A 252 3.61 -10.77 15.69
N ILE A 253 3.31 -10.72 16.99
CA ILE A 253 4.31 -11.03 18.03
C ILE A 253 4.83 -12.46 17.90
N GLY A 254 3.93 -13.43 17.72
CA GLY A 254 4.34 -14.82 17.52
C GLY A 254 5.29 -14.97 16.33
N ARG A 255 5.06 -14.24 15.22
CA ARG A 255 5.95 -14.22 14.06
C ARG A 255 7.30 -13.57 14.37
N SER A 256 7.31 -12.40 15.00
CA SER A 256 8.54 -11.67 15.33
C SER A 256 9.41 -12.48 16.32
N ILE A 257 8.79 -13.12 17.31
CA ILE A 257 9.50 -13.97 18.25
C ILE A 257 10.03 -15.23 17.54
N ALA A 258 9.25 -15.86 16.66
CA ALA A 258 9.65 -17.08 15.95
C ALA A 258 10.93 -16.89 15.11
N LYS A 259 11.23 -15.68 14.65
CA LYS A 259 12.50 -15.35 13.96
C LYS A 259 13.72 -15.55 14.85
N HIS A 260 13.55 -15.44 16.18
CA HIS A 260 14.63 -15.47 17.17
C HIS A 260 14.63 -16.71 18.07
N LEU A 261 13.65 -17.63 17.87
CA LEU A 261 13.57 -18.87 18.62
C LEU A 261 14.53 -19.92 18.05
N GLU A 262 15.19 -20.66 18.93
CA GLU A 262 16.04 -21.79 18.58
C GLU A 262 15.46 -23.10 19.19
N GLY A 263 15.51 -24.19 18.44
CA GLY A 263 15.08 -25.51 18.90
C GLY A 263 13.57 -25.68 19.08
N GLU A 264 13.17 -26.55 20.03
CA GLU A 264 11.77 -26.89 20.38
C GLU A 264 11.12 -25.84 21.30
N SER A 265 11.17 -24.58 20.92
CA SER A 265 10.59 -23.47 21.70
C SER A 265 9.08 -23.35 21.47
N THR A 266 8.31 -23.00 22.52
CA THR A 266 6.87 -22.89 22.48
C THR A 266 6.38 -21.48 22.83
N ILE A 267 5.39 -21.00 22.09
CA ILE A 267 4.69 -19.75 22.38
C ILE A 267 3.25 -20.10 22.76
N LYS A 268 2.78 -19.60 23.90
CA LYS A 268 1.42 -19.76 24.37
C LYS A 268 0.70 -18.41 24.35
N PHE A 269 -0.48 -18.39 23.79
CA PHE A 269 -1.27 -17.21 23.55
C PHE A 269 -2.46 -17.15 24.48
N TYR A 270 -2.53 -16.08 25.26
CA TYR A 270 -3.67 -15.72 26.10
C TYR A 270 -4.36 -14.49 25.52
N ALA A 271 -5.67 -14.51 25.46
CA ALA A 271 -6.47 -13.39 24.95
C ALA A 271 -7.74 -13.19 25.75
N GLN A 272 -8.17 -11.94 25.89
CA GLN A 272 -9.49 -11.60 26.41
C GLN A 272 -10.19 -10.62 25.49
N GLU A 273 -11.49 -10.81 25.25
CA GLU A 273 -12.29 -9.97 24.39
C GLU A 273 -13.73 -9.87 24.91
N LEU A 274 -14.27 -8.66 24.95
CA LEU A 274 -15.59 -8.36 25.45
C LEU A 274 -16.70 -8.87 24.52
N LYS A 275 -16.58 -8.61 23.21
CA LYS A 275 -17.58 -8.94 22.22
C LYS A 275 -17.46 -10.37 21.74
N LYS A 276 -18.54 -11.14 21.79
CA LYS A 276 -18.56 -12.56 21.45
C LYS A 276 -18.16 -12.87 20.01
N ASN A 277 -18.57 -12.05 19.05
CA ASN A 277 -18.18 -12.23 17.65
C ASN A 277 -16.68 -12.01 17.46
N THR A 278 -16.13 -10.97 18.05
CA THR A 278 -14.68 -10.66 17.99
C THR A 278 -13.84 -11.69 18.77
N PHE A 279 -14.34 -12.18 19.92
CA PHE A 279 -13.77 -13.31 20.64
C PHE A 279 -13.68 -14.58 19.77
N ASN A 280 -14.73 -14.90 19.03
CA ASN A 280 -14.72 -16.02 18.09
C ASN A 280 -13.68 -15.79 16.99
N LEU A 281 -13.57 -14.56 16.48
CA LEU A 281 -12.60 -14.20 15.46
C LEU A 281 -11.14 -14.37 15.94
N THR A 282 -10.82 -13.98 17.18
CA THR A 282 -9.49 -14.24 17.77
C THR A 282 -9.16 -15.74 17.73
N ARG A 283 -10.10 -16.61 18.16
CA ARG A 283 -9.89 -18.06 18.14
C ARG A 283 -9.71 -18.60 16.73
N MET A 284 -10.55 -18.17 15.78
CA MET A 284 -10.45 -18.54 14.36
C MET A 284 -9.09 -18.18 13.79
N ASN A 285 -8.63 -16.95 14.02
CA ASN A 285 -7.36 -16.46 13.51
C ASN A 285 -6.16 -17.23 14.05
N LEU A 286 -6.12 -17.49 15.36
CA LEU A 286 -5.03 -18.26 15.96
C LEU A 286 -4.99 -19.70 15.42
N VAL A 287 -6.14 -20.37 15.28
CA VAL A 287 -6.22 -21.73 14.74
C VAL A 287 -5.78 -21.78 13.27
N MET A 288 -6.20 -20.80 12.46
CA MET A 288 -5.81 -20.74 11.04
C MET A 288 -4.33 -20.50 10.82
N ARG A 289 -3.65 -19.93 11.81
CA ARG A 289 -2.17 -19.78 11.80
C ARG A 289 -1.44 -21.06 12.18
N GLY A 290 -2.14 -22.17 12.32
CA GLY A 290 -1.53 -23.43 12.70
C GLY A 290 -1.12 -23.52 14.18
N ILE A 291 -1.53 -22.54 15.01
CA ILE A 291 -1.27 -22.59 16.44
C ILE A 291 -2.11 -23.74 17.02
N THR A 292 -1.44 -24.65 17.70
CA THR A 292 -2.10 -25.82 18.28
C THR A 292 -3.11 -25.39 19.37
N PRO A 293 -4.27 -26.04 19.49
CA PRO A 293 -5.28 -25.70 20.51
C PRO A 293 -4.73 -25.69 21.95
N ASP A 294 -3.69 -26.46 22.24
CA ASP A 294 -3.03 -26.48 23.56
C ASP A 294 -2.34 -25.16 23.90
N ASN A 295 -1.95 -24.38 22.90
CA ASN A 295 -1.28 -23.08 23.06
C ASN A 295 -2.23 -21.88 22.94
N ILE A 296 -3.53 -22.11 22.85
CA ILE A 296 -4.56 -21.06 22.72
C ILE A 296 -5.44 -21.04 23.97
N VAL A 297 -5.47 -19.91 24.67
CA VAL A 297 -6.35 -19.68 25.82
C VAL A 297 -7.05 -18.33 25.63
N VAL A 298 -8.30 -18.35 25.19
CA VAL A 298 -9.07 -17.13 24.92
C VAL A 298 -10.31 -17.09 25.82
N ARG A 299 -10.58 -15.93 26.41
CA ARG A 299 -11.70 -15.68 27.31
C ARG A 299 -12.64 -14.60 26.74
N ASN A 300 -13.94 -14.85 26.83
CA ASN A 300 -14.95 -13.81 26.58
C ASN A 300 -15.33 -13.14 27.89
N GLY A 301 -15.03 -11.86 28.05
CA GLY A 301 -15.35 -11.10 29.25
C GLY A 301 -14.82 -9.68 29.22
N ASP A 302 -15.37 -8.84 30.10
CA ASP A 302 -14.91 -7.47 30.32
C ASP A 302 -13.63 -7.47 31.16
N THR A 303 -12.53 -7.08 30.55
CA THR A 303 -11.18 -7.07 31.13
C THR A 303 -11.09 -6.28 32.43
N LEU A 304 -11.79 -5.16 32.53
CA LEU A 304 -11.76 -4.31 33.72
C LEU A 304 -12.68 -4.81 34.85
N LYS A 305 -13.74 -5.58 34.52
CA LYS A 305 -14.67 -6.13 35.51
C LYS A 305 -14.30 -7.56 35.93
N SER A 306 -13.76 -8.32 34.99
CA SER A 306 -13.50 -9.75 35.17
C SER A 306 -12.03 -10.02 34.94
N ASP A 307 -11.25 -10.03 36.01
CA ASP A 307 -9.82 -10.33 35.94
C ASP A 307 -9.53 -11.72 35.35
N TRP A 308 -8.34 -11.94 34.93
CA TRP A 308 -7.84 -13.20 34.43
C TRP A 308 -6.98 -13.93 35.49
N PRO A 309 -7.10 -15.26 35.60
CA PRO A 309 -8.19 -16.13 35.17
C PRO A 309 -9.45 -15.89 36.02
N TYR A 310 -10.61 -16.25 35.47
CA TYR A 310 -11.86 -16.13 36.20
C TYR A 310 -11.85 -16.94 37.49
N PHE A 311 -12.32 -16.36 38.57
CA PHE A 311 -12.58 -17.04 39.83
C PHE A 311 -14.08 -17.38 39.96
N GLU A 312 -14.42 -18.43 40.69
CA GLU A 312 -15.80 -18.81 40.94
C GLU A 312 -16.46 -17.79 41.89
N GLU A 313 -17.69 -17.35 41.56
CA GLU A 313 -18.41 -16.35 42.39
C GLU A 313 -18.62 -16.79 43.82
N GLY A 314 -18.71 -18.09 44.09
CA GLY A 314 -18.89 -18.67 45.41
C GLY A 314 -17.61 -18.76 46.24
N ASP A 315 -16.44 -18.78 45.66
CA ASP A 315 -15.15 -18.79 46.32
C ASP A 315 -14.05 -18.03 45.54
N PRO A 316 -14.16 -16.71 45.47
CA PRO A 316 -13.20 -15.93 44.68
C PRO A 316 -11.79 -15.92 45.26
N GLU A 317 -11.62 -16.12 46.56
CA GLU A 317 -10.28 -16.15 47.19
C GLU A 317 -9.59 -17.52 47.03
N GLY A 318 -10.33 -18.63 47.05
CA GLY A 318 -9.77 -19.98 46.92
C GLY A 318 -9.54 -20.43 45.48
N THR A 319 -10.27 -19.86 44.50
CA THR A 319 -10.18 -20.27 43.09
C THR A 319 -9.35 -19.31 42.23
N TYR A 320 -8.98 -18.12 42.74
CA TYR A 320 -8.18 -17.15 42.00
C TYR A 320 -6.75 -17.65 41.76
N GLN A 321 -6.34 -17.67 40.49
CA GLN A 321 -4.95 -17.96 40.11
C GLN A 321 -4.45 -16.81 39.23
N HIS A 322 -3.48 -16.06 39.72
CA HIS A 322 -2.89 -14.94 39.02
C HIS A 322 -2.17 -15.40 37.75
N LEU A 323 -2.64 -14.89 36.60
CA LEU A 323 -1.95 -15.06 35.34
C LEU A 323 -0.74 -14.14 35.28
N LEU A 324 0.46 -14.69 35.07
CA LEU A 324 1.69 -13.94 34.82
C LEU A 324 2.30 -14.38 33.50
N VAL A 325 2.58 -13.42 32.61
CA VAL A 325 3.06 -13.64 31.25
C VAL A 325 4.37 -12.91 30.97
N ASP A 326 5.11 -13.37 29.95
CA ASP A 326 6.38 -12.78 29.55
C ASP A 326 6.17 -11.50 28.73
N ALA A 327 5.08 -11.43 27.98
CA ALA A 327 4.70 -10.24 27.23
C ALA A 327 3.22 -9.91 27.37
N VAL A 328 2.92 -8.60 27.45
CA VAL A 328 1.55 -8.09 27.31
C VAL A 328 1.52 -7.08 26.15
N VAL A 329 0.54 -7.22 25.28
CA VAL A 329 0.28 -6.25 24.21
C VAL A 329 -1.17 -5.86 24.24
N SER A 330 -1.46 -4.59 24.03
CA SER A 330 -2.84 -4.14 23.96
C SER A 330 -3.03 -2.87 23.15
N ASN A 331 -4.19 -2.79 22.52
CA ASN A 331 -4.74 -1.56 21.93
C ASN A 331 -6.16 -1.40 22.47
N PRO A 332 -6.31 -0.89 23.72
CA PRO A 332 -7.61 -0.76 24.36
C PRO A 332 -8.47 0.34 23.71
N PRO A 333 -9.80 0.31 23.89
CA PRO A 333 -10.68 1.36 23.40
C PRO A 333 -10.37 2.70 24.08
N TYR A 334 -10.06 3.73 23.26
CA TYR A 334 -9.59 5.03 23.76
C TYR A 334 -10.65 5.80 24.52
N SER A 335 -10.26 6.32 25.70
CA SER A 335 -11.10 7.18 26.54
C SER A 335 -12.50 6.60 26.83
N GLN A 336 -12.60 5.27 26.94
CA GLN A 336 -13.83 4.58 27.29
C GLN A 336 -14.24 4.87 28.74
N SER A 337 -15.54 5.08 29.00
CA SER A 337 -16.06 5.14 30.37
C SER A 337 -16.08 3.73 30.96
N TRP A 338 -15.77 3.63 32.24
CA TRP A 338 -15.73 2.38 32.98
C TRP A 338 -16.31 2.54 34.40
N GLU A 339 -16.52 1.45 35.09
CA GLU A 339 -16.99 1.44 36.50
C GLU A 339 -15.82 1.08 37.40
N PRO A 340 -15.18 2.06 38.08
CA PRO A 340 -14.10 1.77 39.02
C PRO A 340 -14.59 0.89 40.17
N PRO A 341 -13.72 0.06 40.76
CA PRO A 341 -14.04 -0.70 41.97
C PRO A 341 -14.65 0.21 43.04
N ARG A 342 -15.76 -0.20 43.65
CA ARG A 342 -16.44 0.59 44.69
C ARG A 342 -15.56 0.72 45.91
N GLN A 343 -15.13 1.90 46.26
CA GLN A 343 -14.58 2.22 47.55
C GLN A 343 -15.77 2.22 48.56
N GLY A 344 -15.82 1.28 49.47
CA GLY A 344 -16.90 1.21 50.46
C GLY A 344 -16.86 2.36 51.46
N LYS A 345 -18.05 2.86 51.80
CA LYS A 345 -18.25 3.99 52.71
C LYS A 345 -18.30 3.62 54.19
N THR A 346 -18.05 2.40 54.63
CA THR A 346 -18.16 1.99 56.03
C THR A 346 -17.07 1.02 56.42
N GLY A 347 -16.14 1.43 57.29
CA GLY A 347 -15.37 0.74 58.29
C GLY A 347 -14.82 -0.69 58.17
N ILE A 348 -15.17 -1.39 57.10
CA ILE A 348 -14.58 -2.68 56.70
C ILE A 348 -13.49 -2.33 55.71
N GLN A 349 -12.25 -2.80 55.95
CA GLN A 349 -11.16 -2.69 54.98
C GLN A 349 -11.58 -3.40 53.70
N ILE A 350 -12.00 -2.59 52.70
CA ILE A 350 -12.23 -3.10 51.36
C ILE A 350 -10.84 -3.37 50.81
N LYS A 351 -10.58 -4.62 50.47
CA LYS A 351 -9.40 -5.04 49.74
C LYS A 351 -9.45 -4.30 48.40
N ILE A 352 -8.51 -3.36 48.20
CA ILE A 352 -8.37 -2.63 46.93
C ILE A 352 -7.98 -3.69 45.92
N ASP A 353 -8.63 -3.67 44.75
CA ASP A 353 -8.24 -4.53 43.64
C ASP A 353 -6.73 -4.32 43.36
N PRO A 354 -5.89 -5.39 43.49
CA PRO A 354 -4.44 -5.25 43.43
C PRO A 354 -3.95 -4.72 42.08
N ARG A 355 -4.75 -4.83 41.02
CA ARG A 355 -4.41 -4.25 39.70
C ARG A 355 -4.26 -2.73 39.73
N PHE A 356 -4.96 -2.07 40.65
CA PHE A 356 -5.03 -0.60 40.69
C PHE A 356 -4.28 -0.03 41.92
N GLU A 357 -3.20 -0.70 42.38
CA GLU A 357 -2.40 -0.24 43.53
C GLU A 357 -1.78 1.15 43.33
N TYR A 358 -1.44 1.51 42.07
CA TYR A 358 -0.88 2.83 41.72
C TYR A 358 -1.94 3.94 41.55
N GLY A 359 -3.20 3.61 41.71
CA GLY A 359 -4.29 4.59 41.64
C GLY A 359 -5.46 4.13 40.78
N ILE A 360 -6.56 4.80 40.90
CA ILE A 360 -7.80 4.52 40.17
C ILE A 360 -7.99 5.55 39.04
N ALA A 361 -8.04 5.09 37.81
CA ALA A 361 -8.30 5.94 36.66
C ALA A 361 -9.69 6.62 36.74
N PRO A 362 -9.88 7.80 36.15
CA PRO A 362 -11.17 8.50 36.15
C PRO A 362 -12.27 7.64 35.49
N LYS A 363 -13.49 7.68 36.07
CA LYS A 363 -14.65 6.94 35.57
C LYS A 363 -14.93 7.19 34.06
N SER A 364 -14.63 8.41 33.59
CA SER A 364 -14.85 8.79 32.18
C SER A 364 -13.76 8.32 31.21
N LYS A 365 -12.62 7.78 31.73
CA LYS A 365 -11.45 7.44 30.92
C LYS A 365 -10.69 6.26 31.50
N ALA A 366 -10.86 5.08 30.89
CA ALA A 366 -10.25 3.83 31.34
C ALA A 366 -8.80 3.64 30.87
N ASP A 367 -8.22 4.59 30.16
CA ASP A 367 -6.90 4.44 29.52
C ASP A 367 -5.85 3.86 30.49
N TYR A 368 -5.71 4.49 31.66
CA TYR A 368 -4.79 3.98 32.71
C TYR A 368 -5.30 2.74 33.44
N ALA A 369 -6.60 2.46 33.42
CA ALA A 369 -7.09 1.23 34.03
C ALA A 369 -6.64 -0.01 33.21
N PHE A 370 -6.65 0.09 31.89
CA PHE A 370 -6.10 -0.94 31.01
C PHE A 370 -4.58 -1.06 31.19
N LEU A 371 -3.84 0.06 31.21
CA LEU A 371 -2.39 0.03 31.42
C LEU A 371 -2.01 -0.67 32.73
N LEU A 372 -2.71 -0.38 33.82
CA LEU A 372 -2.47 -0.99 35.13
C LEU A 372 -2.86 -2.47 35.17
N HIS A 373 -3.94 -2.87 34.48
CA HIS A 373 -4.30 -4.26 34.30
C HIS A 373 -3.20 -5.01 33.55
N ASP A 374 -2.70 -4.46 32.46
CA ASP A 374 -1.62 -5.06 31.67
C ASP A 374 -0.35 -5.23 32.49
N LEU A 375 0.05 -4.18 33.21
CA LEU A 375 1.25 -4.21 34.08
C LEU A 375 1.10 -5.23 35.22
N TYR A 376 -0.10 -5.40 35.76
CA TYR A 376 -0.36 -6.37 36.82
C TYR A 376 -0.06 -7.81 36.38
N HIS A 377 -0.45 -8.16 35.16
CA HIS A 377 -0.23 -9.49 34.58
C HIS A 377 1.17 -9.74 34.00
N LEU A 378 2.04 -8.73 34.04
CA LEU A 378 3.41 -8.85 33.53
C LEU A 378 4.33 -9.50 34.57
N LYS A 379 5.13 -10.52 34.18
CA LYS A 379 6.26 -11.05 34.98
C LYS A 379 7.28 -9.94 35.26
N ASN A 380 8.11 -10.09 36.26
CA ASN A 380 9.11 -9.11 36.64
C ASN A 380 10.12 -8.83 35.50
N ASP A 381 10.54 -9.88 34.80
CA ASP A 381 11.45 -9.84 33.66
C ASP A 381 10.70 -9.72 32.32
N GLY A 382 9.40 -9.42 32.35
CA GLY A 382 8.56 -9.27 31.17
C GLY A 382 8.61 -7.86 30.57
N VAL A 383 8.04 -7.75 29.38
CA VAL A 383 7.89 -6.51 28.64
C VAL A 383 6.46 -6.32 28.16
N MET A 384 5.95 -5.11 28.20
CA MET A 384 4.65 -4.80 27.64
C MET A 384 4.69 -3.59 26.71
N ALA A 385 3.79 -3.59 25.71
CA ALA A 385 3.57 -2.50 24.81
C ALA A 385 2.07 -2.19 24.72
N ILE A 386 1.70 -0.94 24.97
CA ILE A 386 0.31 -0.49 24.93
C ILE A 386 0.15 0.73 24.05
N VAL A 387 -0.89 0.74 23.21
CA VAL A 387 -1.28 1.90 22.40
C VAL A 387 -2.28 2.73 23.16
N LEU A 388 -2.03 4.02 23.30
CA LEU A 388 -2.92 4.95 24.01
C LEU A 388 -3.04 6.29 23.26
N PRO A 389 -4.11 7.08 23.51
CA PRO A 389 -4.21 8.42 22.99
C PRO A 389 -3.16 9.35 23.62
N HIS A 390 -2.54 10.22 22.83
CA HIS A 390 -1.48 11.13 23.25
C HIS A 390 -1.79 11.91 24.55
N GLY A 391 -3.07 12.22 24.78
CA GLY A 391 -3.53 12.96 25.98
C GLY A 391 -3.17 12.31 27.31
N VAL A 392 -2.94 10.99 27.39
CA VAL A 392 -2.55 10.31 28.65
C VAL A 392 -1.21 10.83 29.21
N LEU A 393 -0.35 11.39 28.36
CA LEU A 393 0.96 11.89 28.75
C LEU A 393 0.90 13.15 29.65
N PHE A 394 -0.19 13.90 29.63
CA PHE A 394 -0.25 15.19 30.32
C PHE A 394 -1.57 15.51 31.04
N ARG A 395 -2.61 14.66 30.86
CA ARG A 395 -3.88 14.89 31.59
C ARG A 395 -3.72 14.67 33.09
N GLY A 396 -4.36 15.52 33.91
CA GLY A 396 -4.29 15.46 35.36
C GLY A 396 -2.96 15.95 35.93
N ALA A 397 -2.98 16.48 37.16
CA ALA A 397 -1.77 16.89 37.85
C ALA A 397 -1.22 15.77 38.76
N SER A 398 0.07 15.84 39.08
CA SER A 398 0.69 14.97 40.09
C SER A 398 0.03 15.25 41.46
N GLY A 399 -0.24 14.20 42.23
CA GLY A 399 -0.79 14.29 43.60
C GLY A 399 -2.32 14.57 43.66
N ASP A 400 -3.05 14.68 42.55
CA ASP A 400 -4.49 14.94 42.53
C ASP A 400 -5.39 13.70 42.63
N GLY A 401 -4.77 12.50 42.76
CA GLY A 401 -5.48 11.23 42.79
C GLY A 401 -6.05 10.78 41.44
N SER A 402 -5.64 11.44 40.34
CA SER A 402 -6.06 11.18 38.97
C SER A 402 -4.98 10.51 38.11
N GLU A 403 -5.10 10.63 36.78
CA GLU A 403 -4.11 10.11 35.81
C GLU A 403 -2.70 10.65 36.07
N GLY A 404 -2.54 11.88 36.60
CA GLY A 404 -1.26 12.47 36.96
C GLY A 404 -0.55 11.70 38.08
N SER A 405 -1.29 11.31 39.13
CA SER A 405 -0.75 10.52 40.25
C SER A 405 -0.33 9.12 39.81
N ILE A 406 -1.07 8.49 38.88
CA ILE A 406 -0.71 7.19 38.33
C ILE A 406 0.61 7.30 37.52
N ARG A 407 0.77 8.34 36.68
CA ARG A 407 2.03 8.61 35.96
C ARG A 407 3.21 8.79 36.91
N GLU A 408 3.02 9.57 37.97
CA GLU A 408 4.03 9.76 39.00
C GLU A 408 4.48 8.39 39.58
N GLN A 409 3.54 7.53 40.00
CA GLN A 409 3.87 6.21 40.51
C GLN A 409 4.61 5.32 39.51
N LEU A 410 4.19 5.33 38.22
CA LEU A 410 4.84 4.57 37.17
C LEU A 410 6.30 5.03 36.93
N ILE A 411 6.57 6.34 36.99
CA ILE A 411 7.90 6.91 36.85
C ILE A 411 8.75 6.62 38.11
N GLU A 412 8.19 6.83 39.30
CA GLU A 412 8.95 6.59 40.56
C GLU A 412 9.32 5.11 40.72
N ASN A 413 8.43 4.19 40.33
CA ASN A 413 8.71 2.77 40.34
C ASN A 413 9.51 2.28 39.11
N ASN A 414 9.95 3.20 38.25
CA ASN A 414 10.81 2.93 37.09
C ASN A 414 10.20 1.96 36.04
N HIS A 415 8.89 1.98 35.83
CA HIS A 415 8.21 1.05 34.93
C HIS A 415 8.17 1.53 33.46
N ILE A 416 8.10 2.84 33.21
CA ILE A 416 8.06 3.36 31.85
C ILE A 416 9.47 3.33 31.24
N ASP A 417 9.63 2.55 30.15
CA ASP A 417 10.91 2.38 29.45
C ASP A 417 11.03 3.36 28.28
N THR A 418 10.06 3.35 27.38
CA THR A 418 10.08 4.14 26.15
C THR A 418 8.69 4.68 25.84
N ILE A 419 8.63 5.91 25.32
CA ILE A 419 7.41 6.56 24.83
C ILE A 419 7.62 6.92 23.36
N ILE A 420 6.79 6.39 22.48
CA ILE A 420 6.89 6.58 21.03
C ILE A 420 5.67 7.35 20.55
N GLY A 421 5.86 8.55 20.00
CA GLY A 421 4.81 9.35 19.36
C GLY A 421 4.59 8.89 17.92
N LEU A 422 3.35 8.50 17.58
CA LEU A 422 2.96 8.06 16.26
C LEU A 422 2.35 9.21 15.43
N PRO A 423 2.37 9.13 14.08
CA PRO A 423 1.68 10.08 13.22
C PRO A 423 0.18 10.17 13.53
N ALA A 424 -0.39 11.36 13.37
CA ALA A 424 -1.84 11.53 13.36
C ALA A 424 -2.46 10.73 12.18
N ASP A 425 -3.75 10.48 12.21
CA ASP A 425 -4.47 9.77 11.14
C ASP A 425 -3.95 8.37 10.78
N ILE A 426 -3.15 7.74 11.65
CA ILE A 426 -2.66 6.37 11.43
C ILE A 426 -3.75 5.31 11.75
N PHE A 427 -4.61 5.55 12.75
CA PHE A 427 -5.70 4.65 13.13
C PHE A 427 -6.98 4.90 12.36
N PHE A 428 -7.71 3.81 12.04
CA PHE A 428 -9.01 3.91 11.38
C PHE A 428 -10.06 4.53 12.31
N GLY A 429 -10.87 5.45 11.77
CA GLY A 429 -11.99 6.07 12.50
C GLY A 429 -11.61 7.20 13.45
N THR A 430 -10.34 7.57 13.59
CA THR A 430 -9.88 8.71 14.39
C THR A 430 -8.71 9.42 13.74
N GLY A 431 -8.69 10.77 13.88
CA GLY A 431 -7.55 11.61 13.51
C GLY A 431 -6.65 11.97 14.70
N ILE A 432 -6.92 11.41 15.89
CA ILE A 432 -6.20 11.74 17.11
C ILE A 432 -4.80 11.15 17.08
N PRO A 433 -3.73 11.93 17.41
CA PRO A 433 -2.40 11.38 17.59
C PRO A 433 -2.39 10.35 18.72
N THR A 434 -1.70 9.24 18.48
CA THR A 434 -1.55 8.14 19.42
C THR A 434 -0.09 7.93 19.78
N ILE A 435 0.14 7.17 20.83
CA ILE A 435 1.46 6.81 21.31
C ILE A 435 1.54 5.32 21.60
N VAL A 436 2.73 4.76 21.53
CA VAL A 436 3.06 3.46 22.12
C VAL A 436 3.90 3.69 23.37
N ILE A 437 3.49 3.09 24.49
CA ILE A 437 4.29 3.09 25.72
C ILE A 437 4.82 1.68 25.93
N ILE A 438 6.13 1.58 26.10
CA ILE A 438 6.82 0.33 26.48
C ILE A 438 7.08 0.39 27.98
N LEU A 439 6.63 -0.64 28.71
CA LEU A 439 6.85 -0.77 30.15
C LEU A 439 7.58 -2.08 30.47
N ARG A 440 8.40 -2.04 31.54
CA ARG A 440 9.13 -3.17 32.09
C ARG A 440 9.20 -3.00 33.58
N LYS A 441 9.18 -4.09 34.36
CA LYS A 441 9.28 -4.04 35.84
C LYS A 441 10.72 -4.02 36.33
N ASP A 442 11.57 -4.88 35.78
CA ASP A 442 12.97 -5.00 36.20
C ASP A 442 13.89 -4.19 35.27
N ARG A 443 14.01 -2.89 35.56
CA ARG A 443 14.89 -1.95 34.84
C ARG A 443 15.98 -1.43 35.78
N GLN A 444 17.20 -1.40 35.24
CA GLN A 444 18.36 -0.86 35.93
C GLN A 444 18.56 0.65 35.69
N GLU A 445 18.21 1.13 34.51
CA GLU A 445 18.32 2.53 34.11
C GLU A 445 17.15 3.36 34.69
N ASN A 446 17.47 4.54 35.22
CA ASN A 446 16.51 5.50 35.79
C ASN A 446 16.15 6.63 34.77
N ASN A 447 16.06 6.33 33.51
CA ASN A 447 15.71 7.26 32.45
C ASN A 447 14.54 6.74 31.62
N VAL A 448 13.93 7.61 30.85
CA VAL A 448 12.88 7.26 29.87
C VAL A 448 13.35 7.71 28.50
N LEU A 449 13.25 6.83 27.52
CA LEU A 449 13.48 7.19 26.12
C LEU A 449 12.20 7.76 25.52
N PHE A 450 12.29 8.96 24.95
CA PHE A 450 11.24 9.56 24.13
C PHE A 450 11.64 9.44 22.67
N ILE A 451 10.70 9.04 21.81
CA ILE A 451 10.86 8.97 20.36
C ILE A 451 9.69 9.72 19.71
N ASP A 452 9.98 10.72 18.90
CA ASP A 452 8.98 11.43 18.10
C ASP A 452 8.99 10.93 16.65
N ALA A 453 8.15 9.95 16.36
CA ALA A 453 7.95 9.41 15.02
C ALA A 453 6.76 10.07 14.29
N SER A 454 6.23 11.17 14.80
CA SER A 454 5.02 11.80 14.26
C SER A 454 5.14 12.30 12.82
N ARG A 455 6.37 12.47 12.32
CA ARG A 455 6.68 12.96 10.96
C ARG A 455 7.11 11.89 9.98
N GLY A 456 7.45 10.67 10.45
CA GLY A 456 7.85 9.54 9.62
C GLY A 456 6.63 8.79 9.09
N PHE A 457 6.14 9.11 7.90
CA PHE A 457 5.03 8.42 7.26
C PHE A 457 4.93 8.69 5.76
N THR A 458 4.19 7.84 5.07
CA THR A 458 3.66 8.11 3.73
C THR A 458 2.14 8.22 3.78
N LYS A 459 1.55 8.91 2.80
CA LYS A 459 0.08 9.00 2.69
C LYS A 459 -0.47 7.87 1.83
N GLU A 460 -1.44 7.15 2.35
CA GLU A 460 -2.22 6.16 1.61
C GLU A 460 -3.70 6.59 1.62
N GLY A 461 -4.12 7.27 0.58
CA GLY A 461 -5.44 7.92 0.51
C GLY A 461 -5.60 9.01 1.58
N LYS A 462 -6.51 8.78 2.54
CA LYS A 462 -6.77 9.72 3.65
C LYS A 462 -6.01 9.37 4.94
N LYS A 463 -5.17 8.32 4.92
CA LYS A 463 -4.47 7.80 6.08
C LYS A 463 -2.97 7.99 5.96
N ASN A 464 -2.33 8.11 7.11
CA ASN A 464 -0.89 8.05 7.23
C ASN A 464 -0.48 6.62 7.54
N LYS A 465 0.64 6.18 6.97
CA LYS A 465 1.18 4.83 7.09
C LYS A 465 2.67 4.91 7.40
N LEU A 466 3.14 4.16 8.41
CA LEU A 466 4.57 4.03 8.66
C LEU A 466 5.20 3.20 7.54
N ARG A 467 6.33 3.67 7.02
CA ARG A 467 7.15 2.92 6.08
C ARG A 467 8.01 1.90 6.84
N ALA A 468 8.57 0.94 6.14
CA ALA A 468 9.50 -0.02 6.73
C ALA A 468 10.70 0.68 7.37
N SER A 469 11.24 1.71 6.73
CA SER A 469 12.32 2.57 7.24
C SER A 469 11.96 3.31 8.53
N ASP A 470 10.73 3.81 8.63
CA ASP A 470 10.25 4.50 9.85
C ASP A 470 10.18 3.52 11.03
N ILE A 471 9.63 2.33 10.80
CA ILE A 471 9.56 1.26 11.80
C ILE A 471 10.97 0.86 12.25
N ARG A 472 11.89 0.60 11.32
CA ARG A 472 13.27 0.21 11.61
C ARG A 472 14.00 1.28 12.41
N ARG A 473 13.84 2.56 12.03
CA ARG A 473 14.46 3.70 12.73
C ARG A 473 13.98 3.81 14.18
N ILE A 474 12.68 3.59 14.42
CA ILE A 474 12.12 3.59 15.78
C ILE A 474 12.69 2.43 16.60
N ILE A 475 12.76 1.22 16.02
CA ILE A 475 13.30 0.03 16.68
C ILE A 475 14.78 0.23 17.01
N ASP A 476 15.60 0.71 16.07
CA ASP A 476 17.02 0.96 16.29
C ASP A 476 17.25 2.04 17.37
N ALA A 477 16.45 3.11 17.38
CA ALA A 477 16.51 4.13 18.44
C ALA A 477 16.15 3.55 19.81
N HIS A 478 15.15 2.67 19.86
CA HIS A 478 14.77 1.97 21.09
C HIS A 478 15.89 1.05 21.60
N ILE A 479 16.54 0.30 20.70
CA ILE A 479 17.62 -0.63 21.04
C ILE A 479 18.88 0.12 21.47
N GLN A 480 19.28 1.13 20.73
CA GLN A 480 20.54 1.90 20.95
C GLN A 480 20.43 2.85 22.14
N ARG A 481 19.22 3.28 22.51
CA ARG A 481 18.93 4.23 23.60
C ARG A 481 19.86 5.43 23.60
N CYS A 482 19.91 6.15 22.48
CA CYS A 482 20.75 7.33 22.30
C CYS A 482 19.94 8.56 21.87
N ASP A 483 20.49 9.73 22.08
CA ASP A 483 19.93 10.97 21.59
C ASP A 483 20.11 11.07 20.09
N ILE A 484 19.04 11.33 19.37
CA ILE A 484 19.00 11.58 17.93
C ILE A 484 18.28 12.92 17.73
N ASP A 485 18.96 13.87 17.09
CA ASP A 485 18.41 15.22 16.89
C ASP A 485 16.99 15.16 16.30
N ARG A 486 16.07 15.93 16.93
CA ARG A 486 14.65 16.05 16.55
C ARG A 486 13.86 14.74 16.48
N PHE A 487 14.42 13.60 16.90
CA PHE A 487 13.80 12.29 16.77
C PHE A 487 13.73 11.50 18.08
N ALA A 488 14.84 11.37 18.81
CA ALA A 488 14.89 10.61 20.05
C ALA A 488 15.70 11.31 21.13
N ARG A 489 15.27 11.17 22.39
CA ARG A 489 15.99 11.72 23.54
C ARG A 489 15.85 10.83 24.79
N VAL A 490 16.96 10.57 25.44
CA VAL A 490 17.01 9.88 26.73
C VAL A 490 16.88 10.92 27.84
N VAL A 491 15.77 10.88 28.59
CA VAL A 491 15.42 11.87 29.60
C VAL A 491 15.56 11.28 30.98
N SER A 492 16.28 11.98 31.88
CA SER A 492 16.45 11.54 33.25
C SER A 492 15.17 11.66 34.06
N LYS A 493 15.02 10.82 35.10
CA LYS A 493 13.90 10.87 36.04
C LYS A 493 13.80 12.24 36.73
N GLU A 494 14.94 12.90 37.02
CA GLU A 494 15.04 14.20 37.65
C GLU A 494 14.43 15.29 36.78
N GLU A 495 14.68 15.28 35.49
CA GLU A 495 14.09 16.21 34.53
C GLU A 495 12.57 16.00 34.41
N ILE A 496 12.08 14.72 34.40
CA ILE A 496 10.65 14.40 34.40
C ILE A 496 9.97 14.92 35.67
N ARG A 497 10.60 14.78 36.86
CA ARG A 497 10.11 15.36 38.11
C ARG A 497 9.99 16.87 38.05
N GLN A 498 11.01 17.56 37.54
CA GLN A 498 11.02 19.00 37.33
C GLN A 498 9.90 19.47 36.41
N ASN A 499 9.53 18.66 35.43
CA ASN A 499 8.40 18.90 34.56
C ASN A 499 7.04 18.44 35.15
N GLY A 500 6.96 18.11 36.45
CA GLY A 500 5.73 17.70 37.14
C GLY A 500 5.13 16.40 36.58
N TYR A 501 5.98 15.46 36.20
CA TYR A 501 5.61 14.17 35.59
C TYR A 501 4.75 14.33 34.30
N ASN A 502 4.88 15.46 33.64
CA ASN A 502 4.28 15.69 32.33
C ASN A 502 5.18 15.04 31.26
N LEU A 503 4.65 14.02 30.59
CA LEU A 503 5.40 13.22 29.59
C LEU A 503 5.14 13.65 28.15
N ASN A 504 4.57 14.85 27.94
CA ASN A 504 4.29 15.37 26.59
C ASN A 504 5.58 15.49 25.78
N ILE A 505 5.67 14.74 24.65
CA ILE A 505 6.87 14.59 23.83
C ILE A 505 7.50 15.92 23.42
N PRO A 506 6.74 16.97 22.96
CA PRO A 506 7.31 18.26 22.58
C PRO A 506 8.03 19.03 23.71
N ARG A 507 7.89 18.61 24.97
CA ARG A 507 8.66 19.18 26.10
C ARG A 507 10.12 18.70 26.10
N TYR A 508 10.37 17.53 25.51
CA TYR A 508 11.65 16.84 25.53
C TYR A 508 12.32 16.82 24.16
N ILE A 509 11.55 16.79 23.11
CA ILE A 509 12.02 16.77 21.72
C ILE A 509 11.38 17.94 20.96
N ASN A 510 12.20 18.87 20.50
CA ASN A 510 11.73 19.94 19.62
C ASN A 510 11.85 19.48 18.16
N ALA A 511 10.80 18.86 17.66
CA ALA A 511 10.74 18.41 16.27
C ALA A 511 10.33 19.51 15.28
N SER A 512 9.99 20.74 15.74
CA SER A 512 9.65 21.85 14.86
C SER A 512 10.87 22.29 14.06
N GLU A 513 10.66 22.59 12.80
CA GLU A 513 11.65 23.32 12.00
C GLU A 513 11.80 24.72 12.59
N ALA A 514 13.03 25.23 12.60
CA ALA A 514 13.24 26.61 12.95
C ALA A 514 12.39 27.48 11.98
N PRO A 515 11.64 28.48 12.50
CA PRO A 515 10.91 29.38 11.61
C PRO A 515 11.91 30.00 10.62
N GLU A 516 11.48 30.17 9.40
CA GLU A 516 12.28 30.86 8.38
C GLU A 516 12.62 32.26 8.91
N SER A 517 13.92 32.54 9.00
CA SER A 517 14.42 33.84 9.43
C SER A 517 14.92 34.62 8.22
N TRP A 518 14.59 35.89 8.17
CA TRP A 518 15.10 36.80 7.15
C TRP A 518 16.14 37.76 7.77
N ASP A 519 17.33 37.82 7.18
CA ASP A 519 18.33 38.75 7.64
C ASP A 519 18.15 40.13 6.99
N MET A 520 17.94 41.16 7.81
CA MET A 520 17.67 42.51 7.32
C MET A 520 18.83 43.15 6.55
N HIS A 521 20.06 42.83 6.91
CA HIS A 521 21.21 43.33 6.16
C HIS A 521 21.28 42.73 4.76
N SER A 522 21.09 41.43 4.66
CA SER A 522 21.07 40.72 3.39
C SER A 522 19.92 41.17 2.47
N ILE A 523 18.72 41.48 3.03
CA ILE A 523 17.61 42.04 2.26
C ILE A 523 17.98 43.45 1.71
N LEU A 524 18.70 44.26 2.48
CA LEU A 524 19.03 45.62 2.07
C LEU A 524 20.20 45.69 1.10
N PHE A 525 21.26 44.92 1.38
CA PHE A 525 22.58 45.08 0.77
C PHE A 525 23.08 43.82 0.06
N GLY A 526 22.37 42.73 0.12
CA GLY A 526 22.75 41.44 -0.44
C GLY A 526 23.74 40.67 0.43
N GLY A 527 24.13 39.50 -0.07
CA GLY A 527 25.01 38.55 0.59
C GLY A 527 24.31 37.54 1.46
N VAL A 528 24.90 36.38 1.57
CA VAL A 528 24.35 35.22 2.33
C VAL A 528 24.88 35.31 3.77
N PRO A 529 24.01 35.31 4.81
CA PRO A 529 24.45 35.24 6.19
C PRO A 529 25.20 33.94 6.50
N ARG A 530 26.39 34.01 7.10
CA ARG A 530 27.16 32.83 7.50
C ARG A 530 26.39 31.96 8.53
N THR A 531 25.50 32.56 9.32
CA THR A 531 24.62 31.86 10.25
C THR A 531 23.65 30.91 9.54
N GLU A 532 23.19 31.24 8.33
CA GLU A 532 22.31 30.37 7.53
C GLU A 532 23.10 29.27 6.81
N LEU A 533 24.40 29.46 6.58
CA LEU A 533 25.27 28.41 6.06
C LEU A 533 25.59 27.32 7.09
N LEU A 534 25.39 27.57 8.39
CA LEU A 534 25.60 26.56 9.43
C LEU A 534 24.70 25.33 9.26
N ARG A 535 23.54 25.48 8.65
CA ARG A 535 22.65 24.33 8.34
C ARG A 535 23.27 23.34 7.36
N PHE A 536 24.23 23.77 6.57
CA PHE A 536 25.00 22.96 5.63
C PHE A 536 26.32 22.41 6.20
N ALA A 537 26.61 22.67 7.49
CA ALA A 537 27.82 22.18 8.13
C ALA A 537 28.07 20.66 7.92
N PRO A 538 27.07 19.77 8.03
CA PRO A 538 27.29 18.35 7.76
C PRO A 538 27.79 18.06 6.34
N TYR A 539 27.31 18.84 5.35
CA TYR A 539 27.77 18.72 3.96
C TYR A 539 29.20 19.22 3.79
N PHE A 540 29.52 20.38 4.37
CA PHE A 540 30.87 20.96 4.25
C PHE A 540 31.94 20.18 5.04
N GLU A 541 31.56 19.53 6.14
CA GLU A 541 32.43 18.60 6.87
C GLU A 541 32.69 17.32 6.05
N ALA A 542 31.67 16.78 5.38
CA ALA A 542 31.78 15.59 4.55
C ALA A 542 32.43 15.84 3.19
N LEU A 543 32.38 17.09 2.67
CA LEU A 543 32.90 17.53 1.36
C LEU A 543 33.95 18.65 1.54
N PRO A 544 35.14 18.34 2.01
CA PRO A 544 36.14 19.33 2.38
C PRO A 544 36.50 20.28 1.24
N GLY A 545 36.51 21.58 1.53
CA GLY A 545 36.88 22.65 0.59
C GLY A 545 35.72 23.10 -0.33
N LEU A 546 34.57 22.47 -0.26
CA LEU A 546 33.38 22.85 -1.06
C LEU A 546 32.91 24.26 -0.66
N ASP A 547 32.86 24.56 0.64
CA ASP A 547 32.48 25.89 1.17
C ASP A 547 33.37 26.99 0.65
N ALA A 548 34.68 26.76 0.62
CA ALA A 548 35.66 27.72 0.11
C ALA A 548 35.62 27.91 -1.41
N THR A 549 35.17 26.89 -2.15
CA THR A 549 34.97 26.98 -3.60
C THR A 549 33.72 27.77 -3.94
N LEU A 550 32.65 27.60 -3.15
CA LEU A 550 31.35 28.22 -3.44
C LEU A 550 31.25 29.65 -2.91
N PHE A 551 31.81 29.95 -1.75
CA PHE A 551 31.61 31.19 -1.04
C PHE A 551 32.91 31.96 -0.74
N ALA A 552 32.86 33.29 -0.87
CA ALA A 552 33.97 34.17 -0.57
C ALA A 552 34.48 34.01 0.87
N GLN A 553 35.78 33.81 1.02
CA GLN A 553 36.45 33.74 2.31
C GLN A 553 36.80 35.16 2.77
N ASN A 554 35.93 35.79 3.55
CA ASN A 554 36.09 37.11 4.14
C ASN A 554 35.83 37.08 5.64
N ASP A 555 36.27 38.08 6.39
CA ASP A 555 36.07 38.17 7.85
C ASP A 555 34.71 38.82 8.24
N THR A 556 33.75 38.98 7.27
CA THR A 556 32.43 39.56 7.54
C THR A 556 31.43 38.50 7.91
N PRO A 557 30.36 38.87 8.62
CA PRO A 557 29.26 37.96 8.91
C PRO A 557 28.48 37.47 7.66
N TYR A 558 28.74 38.08 6.50
CA TYR A 558 28.09 37.84 5.22
C TYR A 558 29.10 37.39 4.17
N THR A 559 28.67 36.55 3.27
CA THR A 559 29.49 36.06 2.17
C THR A 559 28.76 36.16 0.83
N LEU A 560 29.52 36.17 -0.26
CA LEU A 560 29.00 36.18 -1.61
C LEU A 560 29.29 34.86 -2.31
N LEU A 561 28.38 34.42 -3.18
CA LEU A 561 28.64 33.30 -4.09
C LEU A 561 29.78 33.70 -5.07
N GLN A 562 30.74 32.81 -5.28
CA GLN A 562 31.88 33.03 -6.16
C GLN A 562 31.79 32.32 -7.51
N VAL A 563 30.80 31.45 -7.68
CA VAL A 563 30.61 30.62 -8.87
C VAL A 563 29.41 31.09 -9.65
N ALA A 564 29.48 31.02 -10.98
CA ALA A 564 28.38 31.41 -11.86
C ALA A 564 27.27 30.31 -11.92
N ASP A 565 27.70 29.05 -11.87
CA ASP A 565 26.79 27.89 -11.88
C ASP A 565 27.08 27.00 -10.66
N LEU A 566 26.15 26.97 -9.73
CA LEU A 566 26.22 26.17 -8.50
C LEU A 566 26.24 24.67 -8.79
N GLU A 567 25.44 24.22 -9.75
CA GLU A 567 25.31 22.82 -10.08
C GLU A 567 26.57 22.25 -10.71
N GLU A 568 27.16 22.98 -11.68
CA GLU A 568 28.43 22.61 -12.30
C GLU A 568 29.56 22.63 -11.27
N ALA A 569 29.63 23.66 -10.45
CA ALA A 569 30.68 23.80 -9.43
C ALA A 569 30.65 22.71 -8.38
N ILE A 570 29.45 22.32 -7.92
CA ILE A 570 29.29 21.25 -6.93
C ILE A 570 29.54 19.86 -7.58
N SER A 571 28.93 19.59 -8.72
CA SER A 571 29.02 18.28 -9.38
C SER A 571 30.46 17.95 -9.82
N THR A 572 31.24 18.93 -10.23
CA THR A 572 32.65 18.75 -10.65
C THR A 572 33.65 18.82 -9.51
N HIS A 573 33.24 19.18 -8.30
CA HIS A 573 34.13 19.34 -7.17
C HIS A 573 34.83 18.03 -6.75
N PRO A 574 36.16 18.01 -6.54
CA PRO A 574 36.92 16.78 -6.24
C PRO A 574 36.40 16.02 -5.01
N ALA A 575 35.95 16.71 -3.93
CA ALA A 575 35.41 16.07 -2.75
C ALA A 575 34.07 15.40 -3.02
N VAL A 576 33.22 15.97 -3.90
CA VAL A 576 31.94 15.37 -4.33
C VAL A 576 32.17 14.12 -5.16
N GLN A 577 33.14 14.18 -6.11
CA GLN A 577 33.54 13.02 -6.91
C GLN A 577 34.10 11.89 -6.02
N THR A 578 34.91 12.25 -5.01
CA THR A 578 35.44 11.28 -4.03
C THR A 578 34.33 10.68 -3.18
N PHE A 579 33.35 11.45 -2.75
CA PHE A 579 32.19 10.97 -2.02
C PHE A 579 31.39 9.93 -2.85
N ILE A 580 31.07 10.24 -4.12
CA ILE A 580 30.38 9.32 -5.03
C ILE A 580 31.19 8.05 -5.23
N GLN A 581 32.52 8.15 -5.42
CA GLN A 581 33.38 7.00 -5.60
C GLN A 581 33.49 6.13 -4.34
N ASN A 582 33.55 6.74 -3.15
CA ASN A 582 33.56 6.03 -1.89
C ASN A 582 32.26 5.23 -1.69
N TYR A 583 31.11 5.83 -2.04
CA TYR A 583 29.82 5.15 -2.03
C TYR A 583 29.82 3.94 -2.99
N GLN A 584 30.25 4.13 -4.24
CA GLN A 584 30.35 3.06 -5.22
C GLN A 584 31.27 1.92 -4.76
N THR A 585 32.37 2.27 -4.09
CA THR A 585 33.30 1.28 -3.53
C THR A 585 32.68 0.50 -2.37
N ALA A 586 31.90 1.17 -1.51
CA ALA A 586 31.22 0.54 -0.37
C ALA A 586 30.17 -0.50 -0.83
N PHE A 587 29.58 -0.30 -2.00
CA PHE A 587 28.62 -1.23 -2.62
C PHE A 587 29.25 -2.10 -3.74
N GLY A 588 30.56 -2.05 -3.93
CA GLY A 588 31.23 -2.74 -5.06
C GLY A 588 31.03 -4.25 -5.10
N GLU A 589 30.93 -4.92 -3.94
CA GLU A 589 30.69 -6.36 -3.83
C GLU A 589 29.21 -6.72 -3.59
N PHE A 590 28.35 -5.74 -3.39
CA PHE A 590 26.98 -5.94 -2.99
C PHE A 590 26.14 -6.73 -4.01
N GLN A 591 26.35 -6.46 -5.31
CA GLN A 591 25.67 -7.20 -6.38
C GLN A 591 26.07 -8.68 -6.39
N SER A 592 27.36 -8.98 -6.19
CA SER A 592 27.86 -10.37 -6.11
C SER A 592 27.36 -11.08 -4.86
N PHE A 593 27.26 -10.38 -3.73
CA PHE A 593 26.68 -10.85 -2.50
C PHE A 593 25.19 -11.22 -2.70
N LEU A 594 24.39 -10.30 -3.26
CA LEU A 594 22.97 -10.56 -3.54
C LEU A 594 22.78 -11.74 -4.51
N LYS A 595 23.65 -11.88 -5.52
CA LYS A 595 23.59 -13.00 -6.43
C LYS A 595 23.82 -14.32 -5.71
N HIS A 596 24.81 -14.40 -4.85
CA HIS A 596 25.09 -15.58 -4.06
C HIS A 596 23.91 -15.95 -3.16
N GLU A 597 23.36 -14.97 -2.41
CA GLU A 597 22.28 -15.23 -1.46
C GLU A 597 20.94 -15.52 -2.16
N LEU A 598 20.53 -14.68 -3.11
CA LEU A 598 19.17 -14.73 -3.68
C LEU A 598 19.03 -15.65 -4.89
N ILE A 599 20.12 -15.87 -5.66
CA ILE A 599 20.07 -16.71 -6.87
C ILE A 599 20.66 -18.09 -6.60
N ASP A 600 21.91 -18.16 -6.10
CA ASP A 600 22.59 -19.45 -5.94
C ASP A 600 21.97 -20.30 -4.82
N GLN A 601 21.37 -19.68 -3.79
CA GLN A 601 20.77 -20.36 -2.63
C GLN A 601 19.23 -20.33 -2.64
N MET A 602 18.57 -19.88 -3.71
CA MET A 602 17.12 -19.60 -3.75
C MET A 602 16.22 -20.72 -3.24
N GLU A 603 16.62 -22.00 -3.42
CA GLU A 603 15.82 -23.15 -3.01
C GLU A 603 15.94 -23.51 -1.52
N THR A 604 17.02 -23.08 -0.85
CA THR A 604 17.38 -23.53 0.50
C THR A 604 17.45 -22.42 1.54
N LEU A 605 17.54 -21.16 1.11
CA LEU A 605 17.63 -20.01 2.03
C LEU A 605 16.39 -19.88 2.92
N SER A 606 16.58 -19.26 4.09
CA SER A 606 15.48 -18.88 4.98
C SER A 606 15.08 -17.43 4.70
N ILE A 607 13.96 -17.21 4.02
CA ILE A 607 13.51 -15.88 3.56
C ILE A 607 13.51 -14.85 4.70
N ALA A 608 13.03 -15.22 5.90
CA ALA A 608 12.99 -14.32 7.05
C ALA A 608 14.37 -13.94 7.60
N LYS A 609 15.36 -14.86 7.54
CA LYS A 609 16.74 -14.58 7.97
C LYS A 609 17.50 -13.78 6.90
N GLU A 610 17.17 -14.00 5.65
CA GLU A 610 17.79 -13.35 4.52
C GLU A 610 17.49 -11.85 4.48
N GLU A 611 16.25 -11.46 4.79
CA GLU A 611 15.88 -10.06 4.95
C GLU A 611 16.78 -9.33 5.97
N GLU A 612 17.05 -9.95 7.12
CA GLU A 612 17.90 -9.37 8.16
C GLU A 612 19.38 -9.34 7.71
N LEU A 613 19.86 -10.37 7.04
CA LEU A 613 21.24 -10.45 6.54
C LEU A 613 21.52 -9.35 5.51
N ILE A 614 20.66 -9.16 4.54
CA ILE A 614 20.80 -8.11 3.51
C ILE A 614 20.69 -6.72 4.15
N THR A 615 19.76 -6.54 5.09
CA THR A 615 19.63 -5.27 5.84
C THR A 615 20.91 -4.94 6.60
N ALA A 616 21.49 -5.92 7.29
CA ALA A 616 22.75 -5.74 8.00
C ALA A 616 23.89 -5.35 7.06
N HIS A 617 23.98 -5.99 5.89
CA HIS A 617 24.99 -5.67 4.88
C HIS A 617 24.85 -4.25 4.33
N ILE A 618 23.61 -3.80 4.03
CA ILE A 618 23.36 -2.40 3.60
C ILE A 618 23.81 -1.41 4.68
N PHE A 619 23.49 -1.68 5.96
CA PHE A 619 23.86 -0.78 7.06
C PHE A 619 25.36 -0.76 7.32
N GLU A 620 26.05 -1.89 7.19
CA GLU A 620 27.50 -1.98 7.31
C GLU A 620 28.20 -1.24 6.17
N SER A 621 27.74 -1.42 4.92
CA SER A 621 28.28 -0.70 3.76
C SER A 621 28.16 0.81 3.91
N LEU A 622 27.09 1.31 4.53
CA LEU A 622 26.85 2.73 4.75
C LEU A 622 27.44 3.27 6.06
N ALA A 623 28.01 2.42 6.94
CA ALA A 623 28.51 2.84 8.25
C ALA A 623 29.58 3.97 8.18
N HIS A 624 30.34 4.03 7.10
CA HIS A 624 31.42 5.00 6.88
C HIS A 624 31.17 5.95 5.69
N VAL A 625 29.98 5.93 5.12
CA VAL A 625 29.58 6.83 4.03
C VAL A 625 28.74 7.96 4.63
N PRO A 626 29.27 9.19 4.72
CA PRO A 626 28.53 10.33 5.27
C PRO A 626 27.40 10.74 4.32
N LEU A 627 26.45 11.52 4.84
CA LEU A 627 25.36 12.18 4.13
C LEU A 627 24.25 11.24 3.57
N VAL A 628 24.51 9.96 3.36
CA VAL A 628 23.49 9.03 2.89
C VAL A 628 22.74 8.45 4.09
N ASP A 629 21.40 8.62 4.11
CA ASP A 629 20.56 8.03 5.16
C ASP A 629 20.40 6.52 4.90
N ARG A 630 20.96 5.70 5.81
CA ARG A 630 20.86 4.22 5.74
C ARG A 630 19.42 3.73 5.76
N TYR A 631 18.48 4.48 6.36
CA TYR A 631 17.08 4.11 6.40
C TYR A 631 16.38 4.37 5.05
N GLU A 632 16.85 5.33 4.27
CA GLU A 632 16.39 5.52 2.89
C GLU A 632 16.84 4.36 2.00
N ALA A 633 18.11 3.95 2.12
CA ALA A 633 18.62 2.76 1.44
C ALA A 633 17.82 1.49 1.84
N TYR A 634 17.53 1.33 3.13
CA TYR A 634 16.69 0.25 3.62
C TYR A 634 15.27 0.30 3.05
N GLN A 635 14.68 1.48 2.89
CA GLN A 635 13.35 1.60 2.27
C GLN A 635 13.34 1.10 0.83
N LEU A 636 14.35 1.45 0.03
CA LEU A 636 14.47 0.94 -1.35
C LEU A 636 14.55 -0.59 -1.39
N PHE A 637 15.30 -1.18 -0.46
CA PHE A 637 15.36 -2.63 -0.30
C PHE A 637 14.00 -3.21 0.13
N ALA A 638 13.36 -2.67 1.16
CA ALA A 638 12.09 -3.16 1.68
C ALA A 638 10.96 -3.10 0.64
N ASP A 639 10.94 -2.06 -0.20
CA ASP A 639 9.98 -1.94 -1.31
C ASP A 639 10.16 -3.05 -2.34
N GLN A 640 11.41 -3.46 -2.60
CA GLN A 640 11.73 -4.53 -3.55
C GLN A 640 11.56 -5.91 -2.91
N TRP A 641 11.86 -6.04 -1.61
CA TRP A 641 11.87 -7.31 -0.86
C TRP A 641 10.55 -8.06 -0.91
N THR A 642 9.43 -7.36 -0.87
CA THR A 642 8.10 -8.00 -0.94
C THR A 642 7.94 -8.83 -2.22
N SER A 643 8.43 -8.34 -3.35
CA SER A 643 8.39 -9.06 -4.64
C SER A 643 9.40 -10.19 -4.69
N ILE A 644 10.61 -9.98 -4.15
CA ILE A 644 11.67 -11.00 -4.08
C ILE A 644 11.20 -12.17 -3.19
N ALA A 645 10.73 -11.89 -1.98
CA ALA A 645 10.25 -12.89 -1.04
C ALA A 645 9.11 -13.72 -1.62
N GLN A 646 8.15 -13.09 -2.31
CA GLN A 646 7.07 -13.79 -3.00
C GLN A 646 7.59 -14.73 -4.09
N GLY A 647 8.54 -14.28 -4.90
CA GLY A 647 9.16 -15.12 -5.95
C GLY A 647 9.91 -16.31 -5.35
N LEU A 648 10.70 -16.08 -4.29
CA LEU A 648 11.43 -17.14 -3.56
C LEU A 648 10.46 -18.17 -2.94
N GLU A 649 9.38 -17.74 -2.31
CA GLU A 649 8.37 -18.66 -1.75
C GLU A 649 7.73 -19.55 -2.81
N ILE A 650 7.40 -18.99 -3.99
CA ILE A 650 6.86 -19.75 -5.11
C ILE A 650 7.88 -20.78 -5.57
N ILE A 651 9.14 -20.40 -5.77
CA ILE A 651 10.19 -21.31 -6.20
C ILE A 651 10.43 -22.42 -5.16
N GLN A 652 10.51 -22.09 -3.87
CA GLN A 652 10.71 -23.08 -2.80
C GLN A 652 9.52 -24.04 -2.64
N SER A 653 8.29 -23.59 -2.94
CA SER A 653 7.09 -24.41 -2.77
C SER A 653 6.74 -25.25 -4.00
N GLU A 654 6.97 -24.73 -5.21
CA GLU A 654 6.55 -25.35 -6.47
C GLU A 654 7.74 -25.84 -7.32
N GLY A 655 8.98 -25.51 -6.91
CA GLY A 655 10.20 -25.78 -7.64
C GLY A 655 10.53 -24.72 -8.69
N PHE A 656 11.76 -24.77 -9.21
CA PHE A 656 12.26 -23.82 -10.23
C PHE A 656 11.37 -23.73 -11.49
N GLY A 657 10.67 -24.82 -11.83
CA GLY A 657 9.73 -24.85 -12.97
C GLY A 657 8.59 -23.82 -12.88
N ALA A 658 8.28 -23.29 -11.68
CA ALA A 658 7.28 -22.25 -11.50
C ALA A 658 7.63 -20.93 -12.22
N THR A 659 8.90 -20.68 -12.49
CA THR A 659 9.38 -19.53 -13.27
C THR A 659 8.89 -19.51 -14.72
N ARG A 660 8.56 -20.70 -15.28
CA ARG A 660 8.01 -20.86 -16.63
C ARG A 660 6.49 -20.87 -16.70
N VAL A 661 5.82 -20.58 -15.57
CA VAL A 661 4.35 -20.59 -15.51
C VAL A 661 3.81 -19.19 -15.73
N VAL A 662 2.77 -19.09 -16.56
CA VAL A 662 2.05 -17.85 -16.86
C VAL A 662 0.60 -17.97 -16.39
N ASP A 663 0.15 -17.02 -15.58
CA ASP A 663 -1.20 -16.98 -15.04
C ASP A 663 -2.09 -15.96 -15.77
N PRO A 664 -3.41 -16.17 -15.87
CA PRO A 664 -4.34 -15.17 -16.40
C PRO A 664 -4.32 -13.89 -15.56
N LYS A 665 -4.14 -12.74 -16.19
CA LYS A 665 -4.28 -11.43 -15.52
C LYS A 665 -5.76 -11.05 -15.49
N MET A 666 -6.36 -11.02 -14.30
CA MET A 666 -7.77 -10.71 -14.13
C MET A 666 -7.94 -9.23 -13.75
N GLU A 667 -8.89 -8.54 -14.39
CA GLU A 667 -9.27 -7.16 -14.11
C GLU A 667 -10.76 -7.04 -13.82
N LEU A 668 -11.12 -6.14 -12.90
CA LEU A 668 -12.51 -5.82 -12.59
C LEU A 668 -13.00 -4.73 -13.55
N LYS A 669 -14.07 -5.01 -14.29
CA LYS A 669 -14.79 -4.03 -15.11
C LYS A 669 -16.20 -3.81 -14.58
N LYS A 670 -16.72 -2.58 -14.79
CA LYS A 670 -18.10 -2.24 -14.44
C LYS A 670 -19.00 -2.37 -15.67
N ASN A 671 -20.14 -3.04 -15.52
CA ASN A 671 -21.17 -3.07 -16.56
C ASN A 671 -21.99 -1.76 -16.54
N ASN A 672 -22.89 -1.60 -17.50
CA ASN A 672 -23.75 -0.41 -17.63
C ASN A 672 -24.70 -0.20 -16.42
N ALA A 673 -24.88 -1.22 -15.58
CA ALA A 673 -25.65 -1.15 -14.34
C ALA A 673 -24.77 -0.79 -13.11
N GLY A 674 -23.46 -0.55 -13.31
CA GLY A 674 -22.48 -0.26 -12.25
C GLY A 674 -22.01 -1.50 -11.50
N GLU A 675 -22.36 -2.71 -11.93
CA GLU A 675 -21.91 -3.94 -11.31
C GLU A 675 -20.50 -4.31 -11.82
N GLU A 676 -19.63 -4.69 -10.90
CA GLU A 676 -18.26 -5.13 -11.21
C GLU A 676 -18.26 -6.61 -11.57
N TYR A 677 -17.54 -6.96 -12.63
CA TYR A 677 -17.32 -8.34 -13.07
C TYR A 677 -15.86 -8.52 -13.51
N GLU A 678 -15.32 -9.71 -13.27
CA GLU A 678 -13.97 -10.06 -13.66
C GLU A 678 -13.89 -10.41 -15.15
N VAL A 679 -12.90 -9.82 -15.81
CA VAL A 679 -12.55 -10.13 -17.20
C VAL A 679 -11.07 -10.43 -17.23
N GLN A 680 -10.70 -11.49 -17.93
CA GLN A 680 -9.29 -11.71 -18.23
C GLN A 680 -8.79 -10.61 -19.16
N ASN A 681 -7.78 -9.87 -18.72
CA ASN A 681 -7.11 -8.84 -19.50
C ASN A 681 -5.62 -9.20 -19.69
N GLY A 682 -5.36 -10.18 -20.55
CA GLY A 682 -4.03 -10.66 -20.85
C GLY A 682 -3.51 -11.70 -19.86
N TRP A 683 -2.20 -11.75 -19.73
CA TRP A 683 -1.43 -12.73 -18.97
C TRP A 683 -0.40 -12.02 -18.08
N GLN A 684 0.09 -12.72 -17.07
CA GLN A 684 1.19 -12.30 -16.21
C GLN A 684 2.07 -13.51 -15.85
N GLY A 685 3.36 -13.31 -15.74
CA GLY A 685 4.24 -14.37 -15.25
C GLY A 685 4.02 -14.63 -13.77
N ARG A 686 4.13 -15.89 -13.35
CA ARG A 686 3.99 -16.27 -11.94
C ARG A 686 5.13 -15.71 -11.09
N VAL A 687 6.34 -15.73 -11.61
CA VAL A 687 7.56 -15.21 -10.97
C VAL A 687 8.21 -14.12 -11.82
N LEU A 688 8.35 -14.32 -13.12
CA LEU A 688 9.02 -13.38 -14.04
C LEU A 688 8.07 -12.25 -14.46
N SER A 689 8.59 -11.02 -14.48
CA SER A 689 7.87 -9.85 -14.99
C SER A 689 7.77 -9.92 -16.52
N PHE A 690 6.57 -9.70 -17.09
CA PHE A 690 6.38 -9.61 -18.54
C PHE A 690 7.20 -8.48 -19.15
N ASP A 691 7.21 -7.31 -18.53
CA ASP A 691 7.93 -6.14 -19.02
C ASP A 691 9.43 -6.42 -19.16
N LEU A 692 10.00 -7.16 -18.19
CA LEU A 692 11.41 -7.53 -18.22
C LEU A 692 11.72 -8.53 -19.34
N VAL A 693 10.88 -9.56 -19.51
CA VAL A 693 11.02 -10.53 -20.61
C VAL A 693 10.90 -9.84 -21.96
N GLN A 694 9.96 -8.91 -22.11
CA GLN A 694 9.78 -8.11 -23.33
C GLN A 694 11.01 -7.26 -23.63
N ALA A 695 11.56 -6.58 -22.62
CA ALA A 695 12.73 -5.72 -22.77
C ALA A 695 13.97 -6.51 -23.22
N HIS A 696 14.14 -7.76 -22.75
CA HIS A 696 15.34 -8.56 -23.02
C HIS A 696 15.20 -9.47 -24.26
N HIS A 697 14.03 -10.06 -24.51
CA HIS A 697 13.83 -11.09 -25.54
C HIS A 697 12.95 -10.65 -26.71
N LEU A 698 12.17 -9.54 -26.57
CA LEU A 698 11.23 -9.04 -27.58
C LEU A 698 11.47 -7.55 -27.86
N THR A 699 12.73 -7.13 -27.84
CA THR A 699 13.13 -5.72 -27.99
C THR A 699 12.65 -5.09 -29.30
N ALA A 700 12.65 -5.86 -30.41
CA ALA A 700 12.23 -5.36 -31.71
C ALA A 700 10.72 -5.04 -31.77
N GLU A 701 9.91 -5.90 -31.14
CA GLU A 701 8.46 -5.74 -31.02
C GLU A 701 8.12 -4.52 -30.12
N VAL A 702 8.81 -4.41 -28.98
CA VAL A 702 8.65 -3.25 -28.07
C VAL A 702 9.01 -1.95 -28.78
N GLN A 703 10.18 -1.86 -29.41
CA GLN A 703 10.60 -0.67 -30.18
C GLN A 703 9.66 -0.33 -31.33
N THR A 704 9.00 -1.32 -31.90
CA THR A 704 8.00 -1.07 -32.94
C THR A 704 6.77 -0.40 -32.38
N ILE A 705 6.29 -0.86 -31.22
CA ILE A 705 5.14 -0.23 -30.53
C ILE A 705 5.50 1.19 -30.06
N GLU A 706 6.68 1.37 -29.44
CA GLU A 706 7.16 2.69 -28.99
C GLU A 706 7.24 3.71 -30.15
N ARG A 707 7.76 3.30 -31.31
CA ARG A 707 7.78 4.16 -32.52
C ARG A 707 6.37 4.51 -33.01
N GLN A 708 5.44 3.57 -32.94
CA GLN A 708 4.04 3.82 -33.30
C GLN A 708 3.36 4.75 -32.30
N GLU A 709 3.63 4.63 -31.01
CA GLU A 709 3.10 5.52 -29.98
C GLU A 709 3.66 6.94 -30.11
N LEU A 710 4.96 7.06 -30.38
CA LEU A 710 5.59 8.35 -30.66
C LEU A 710 4.92 9.02 -31.88
N ARG A 711 4.78 8.27 -33.00
CA ARG A 711 4.14 8.77 -34.22
C ARG A 711 2.67 9.14 -33.97
N LEU A 712 1.95 8.37 -33.16
CA LEU A 712 0.57 8.69 -32.78
C LEU A 712 0.49 10.02 -32.01
N THR A 713 1.42 10.27 -31.10
CA THR A 713 1.52 11.52 -30.35
C THR A 713 1.82 12.70 -31.29
N GLU A 714 2.79 12.54 -32.17
CA GLU A 714 3.14 13.54 -33.18
C GLU A 714 1.95 13.86 -34.11
N ALA A 715 1.31 12.82 -34.68
CA ALA A 715 0.16 12.98 -35.56
C ALA A 715 -1.03 13.66 -34.87
N THR A 716 -1.23 13.36 -33.56
CA THR A 716 -2.28 14.01 -32.77
C THR A 716 -1.98 15.50 -32.56
N SER A 717 -0.74 15.84 -32.20
CA SER A 717 -0.30 17.23 -32.04
C SER A 717 -0.35 18.01 -33.37
N GLU A 718 0.08 17.36 -34.48
CA GLU A 718 -0.05 17.95 -35.81
C GLU A 718 -1.52 18.21 -36.19
N LEU A 719 -2.41 17.28 -35.85
CA LEU A 719 -3.85 17.42 -36.11
C LEU A 719 -4.42 18.60 -35.32
N GLU A 720 -4.12 18.71 -34.04
CA GLU A 720 -4.57 19.83 -33.19
C GLU A 720 -4.03 21.16 -33.72
N THR A 721 -2.75 21.23 -34.04
CA THR A 721 -2.12 22.45 -34.61
C THR A 721 -2.75 22.85 -35.93
N THR A 722 -3.01 21.89 -36.86
CA THR A 722 -3.63 22.15 -38.15
C THR A 722 -5.08 22.61 -38.00
N PHE A 723 -5.81 22.00 -37.03
CA PHE A 723 -7.20 22.41 -36.75
C PHE A 723 -7.27 23.83 -36.15
N ASP A 724 -6.35 24.16 -35.24
CA ASP A 724 -6.27 25.50 -34.62
C ASP A 724 -5.82 26.58 -35.61
N ALA A 725 -5.13 26.20 -36.70
CA ALA A 725 -4.71 27.12 -37.76
C ALA A 725 -5.85 27.46 -38.75
N LEU A 726 -6.99 26.75 -38.74
CA LEU A 726 -8.16 27.10 -39.53
C LEU A 726 -8.74 28.45 -39.10
N ASP A 727 -9.27 29.22 -40.08
CA ASP A 727 -10.01 30.43 -39.80
C ASP A 727 -11.20 30.17 -38.88
N GLU A 728 -11.56 31.15 -38.04
CA GLU A 728 -12.62 31.04 -37.04
C GLU A 728 -13.97 30.62 -37.65
N GLU A 729 -14.28 31.06 -38.85
CA GLU A 729 -15.50 30.70 -39.59
C GLU A 729 -15.47 29.23 -40.02
N GLU A 730 -14.40 28.78 -40.64
CA GLU A 730 -14.21 27.40 -41.09
C GLU A 730 -14.13 26.43 -39.90
N ARG A 731 -13.43 26.81 -38.81
CA ARG A 731 -13.35 26.01 -37.59
C ARG A 731 -14.73 25.82 -36.97
N SER A 732 -15.57 26.86 -36.95
CA SER A 732 -16.95 26.77 -36.46
C SER A 732 -17.80 25.80 -37.28
N GLU A 733 -17.62 25.76 -38.62
CA GLU A 733 -18.37 24.84 -39.51
C GLU A 733 -18.04 23.37 -39.31
N VAL A 734 -16.81 23.06 -38.82
CA VAL A 734 -16.33 21.68 -38.64
C VAL A 734 -16.25 21.24 -37.17
N SER A 735 -16.83 22.05 -36.27
CA SER A 735 -16.85 21.78 -34.83
C SER A 735 -18.25 21.49 -34.28
N SER A 736 -18.33 20.83 -33.14
CA SER A 736 -19.53 20.69 -32.31
C SER A 736 -19.87 22.00 -31.59
N GLU A 737 -21.07 22.09 -30.97
CA GLU A 737 -21.45 23.22 -30.10
C GLU A 737 -20.48 23.45 -28.94
N GLU A 738 -19.73 22.44 -28.55
CA GLU A 738 -18.70 22.46 -27.50
C GLU A 738 -17.29 22.81 -28.02
N GLY A 739 -17.14 23.07 -29.33
CA GLY A 739 -15.88 23.41 -29.98
C GLY A 739 -14.99 22.22 -30.35
N ASN A 740 -15.47 20.99 -30.20
CA ASN A 740 -14.69 19.80 -30.58
C ASN A 740 -14.80 19.54 -32.07
N MET A 741 -13.69 19.18 -32.70
CA MET A 741 -13.63 18.84 -34.15
C MET A 741 -14.53 17.62 -34.46
N LEU A 742 -15.31 17.74 -35.53
CA LEU A 742 -16.16 16.66 -36.08
C LEU A 742 -15.64 16.23 -37.45
N ILE A 743 -14.97 15.10 -37.51
CA ILE A 743 -14.34 14.60 -38.76
C ILE A 743 -15.34 14.42 -39.90
N THR A 744 -16.60 14.07 -39.60
CA THR A 744 -17.66 13.94 -40.58
C THR A 744 -18.02 15.31 -41.23
N GLU A 745 -17.97 16.38 -40.44
CA GLU A 745 -18.19 17.75 -40.92
C GLU A 745 -16.98 18.25 -41.71
N VAL A 746 -15.76 17.90 -41.27
CA VAL A 746 -14.52 18.15 -42.02
C VAL A 746 -14.60 17.52 -43.41
N GLU A 747 -14.95 16.21 -43.49
CA GLU A 747 -15.11 15.51 -44.79
C GLU A 747 -16.21 16.13 -45.67
N ARG A 748 -17.35 16.50 -45.06
CA ARG A 748 -18.44 17.17 -45.76
C ARG A 748 -18.01 18.53 -46.35
N ARG A 749 -17.37 19.37 -45.54
CA ARG A 749 -16.88 20.69 -45.91
C ARG A 749 -15.82 20.59 -47.02
N LEU A 750 -14.85 19.70 -46.81
CA LEU A 750 -13.82 19.39 -47.82
C LEU A 750 -14.44 18.97 -49.13
N GLY A 751 -15.45 18.08 -49.10
CA GLY A 751 -16.16 17.66 -50.34
C GLY A 751 -16.82 18.81 -51.09
N VAL A 752 -17.34 19.83 -50.40
CA VAL A 752 -17.89 21.05 -51.02
C VAL A 752 -16.77 21.85 -51.67
N LEU A 753 -15.68 22.15 -50.95
CA LEU A 753 -14.56 22.94 -51.49
C LEU A 753 -13.88 22.25 -52.68
N LEU A 754 -13.66 20.93 -52.60
CA LEU A 754 -13.06 20.18 -53.70
C LEU A 754 -13.95 20.05 -54.92
N SER A 755 -15.27 20.30 -54.84
CA SER A 755 -16.17 20.29 -56.00
C SER A 755 -15.84 21.40 -57.02
N ASP A 756 -15.19 22.48 -56.54
CA ASP A 756 -14.84 23.64 -57.40
C ASP A 756 -13.51 23.45 -58.15
N VAL A 757 -12.81 22.32 -57.86
CA VAL A 757 -11.58 21.98 -58.61
C VAL A 757 -11.91 21.41 -59.98
N GLU A 758 -11.49 22.10 -61.04
CA GLU A 758 -11.68 21.70 -62.43
C GLU A 758 -10.33 21.49 -63.14
N THR A 759 -10.15 20.34 -63.74
CA THR A 759 -9.04 20.02 -64.64
C THR A 759 -9.61 19.28 -65.86
N ASP A 760 -8.91 19.27 -66.99
CA ASP A 760 -9.40 18.59 -68.21
C ASP A 760 -9.67 17.09 -67.93
N GLU A 761 -8.82 16.42 -67.09
CA GLU A 761 -9.03 15.01 -66.66
C GLU A 761 -10.28 14.86 -65.77
N LEU A 762 -10.51 15.76 -64.83
CA LEU A 762 -11.69 15.73 -63.96
C LEU A 762 -12.99 15.90 -64.74
N LEU A 763 -13.07 16.92 -65.63
CA LEU A 763 -14.23 17.17 -66.47
C LEU A 763 -14.54 15.95 -67.35
N ALA A 764 -13.52 15.37 -67.98
CA ALA A 764 -13.69 14.15 -68.76
C ALA A 764 -14.18 12.96 -67.98
N LEU A 765 -13.70 12.75 -66.73
CA LEU A 765 -14.17 11.68 -65.83
C LEU A 765 -15.61 11.89 -65.35
N GLU A 766 -16.01 13.13 -65.08
CA GLU A 766 -17.38 13.48 -64.71
C GLU A 766 -18.35 13.26 -65.85
N ASP A 767 -17.99 13.67 -67.08
CA ASP A 767 -18.78 13.40 -68.30
C ASP A 767 -18.87 11.89 -68.60
N TYR A 768 -17.81 11.12 -68.31
CA TYR A 768 -17.87 9.63 -68.39
C TYR A 768 -18.94 9.02 -67.49
N LEU A 769 -19.15 9.58 -66.29
CA LEU A 769 -20.21 9.15 -65.39
C LEU A 769 -21.62 9.36 -65.94
N LEU A 770 -21.82 10.29 -66.89
CA LEU A 770 -23.08 10.52 -67.56
C LEU A 770 -23.36 9.49 -68.66
N CYS A 771 -22.34 8.82 -69.18
CA CYS A 771 -22.52 7.81 -70.23
C CYS A 771 -23.26 6.59 -69.65
N SER A 772 -24.41 6.24 -70.20
CA SER A 772 -25.29 5.19 -69.71
C SER A 772 -25.09 3.83 -70.41
N ARG A 773 -24.68 3.82 -71.72
CA ARG A 773 -24.55 2.62 -72.53
C ARG A 773 -23.10 2.19 -72.67
N LYS A 774 -22.86 0.88 -72.69
CA LYS A 774 -21.52 0.31 -72.86
C LYS A 774 -20.74 0.87 -74.04
N LYS A 775 -21.42 0.98 -75.19
CA LYS A 775 -20.79 1.51 -76.40
C LYS A 775 -20.37 2.97 -76.25
N GLU A 776 -21.26 3.82 -75.69
CA GLU A 776 -20.97 5.20 -75.38
C GLU A 776 -19.73 5.33 -74.46
N LYS A 777 -19.62 4.49 -73.45
CA LYS A 777 -18.50 4.47 -72.55
C LYS A 777 -17.17 4.10 -73.27
N LEU A 778 -17.17 3.07 -74.10
CA LEU A 778 -15.99 2.67 -74.85
C LEU A 778 -15.56 3.73 -75.90
N ASP A 779 -16.53 4.34 -76.64
CA ASP A 779 -16.26 5.41 -77.55
C ASP A 779 -15.70 6.65 -76.83
N TYR A 780 -16.22 6.94 -75.64
CA TYR A 780 -15.76 8.04 -74.79
C TYR A 780 -14.34 7.83 -74.31
N ILE A 781 -13.96 6.61 -73.78
CA ILE A 781 -12.61 6.30 -73.40
C ILE A 781 -11.61 6.52 -74.52
N ALA A 782 -11.99 6.14 -75.79
CA ALA A 782 -11.11 6.28 -76.91
C ALA A 782 -10.96 7.75 -77.38
N ALA A 783 -11.95 8.61 -77.06
CA ALA A 783 -11.96 10.01 -77.42
C ALA A 783 -11.24 10.95 -76.46
N HIS A 784 -10.98 10.44 -75.19
CA HIS A 784 -10.38 11.24 -74.11
C HIS A 784 -9.04 10.66 -73.63
N PRO A 785 -7.97 10.82 -74.44
CA PRO A 785 -6.62 10.34 -74.06
C PRO A 785 -5.95 11.13 -72.92
N GLU A 786 -6.48 12.30 -72.56
CA GLU A 786 -6.06 13.14 -71.47
C GLU A 786 -6.34 12.52 -70.13
N VAL A 787 -7.24 11.54 -70.04
CA VAL A 787 -7.54 10.78 -68.82
C VAL A 787 -6.58 9.60 -68.70
N GLU A 788 -5.99 9.46 -67.53
CA GLU A 788 -5.10 8.32 -67.22
C GLU A 788 -5.92 7.07 -66.88
N TRP A 789 -6.61 6.51 -67.90
CA TRP A 789 -7.52 5.37 -67.77
C TRP A 789 -6.86 4.15 -67.15
N GLN A 790 -5.55 3.96 -67.38
CA GLN A 790 -4.79 2.81 -66.85
C GLN A 790 -4.58 2.88 -65.30
N ALA A 791 -4.80 4.05 -64.69
CA ALA A 791 -4.72 4.21 -63.26
C ALA A 791 -5.95 3.65 -62.50
N MET A 792 -6.94 3.14 -63.25
CA MET A 792 -8.17 2.61 -62.69
C MET A 792 -8.40 1.14 -63.09
N ASP A 793 -9.03 0.38 -62.17
CA ASP A 793 -9.39 -1.03 -62.43
C ASP A 793 -10.48 -1.13 -63.50
N THR A 794 -10.17 -1.83 -64.58
CA THR A 794 -11.07 -2.04 -65.69
C THR A 794 -12.03 -3.20 -65.44
N ALA A 795 -13.30 -3.03 -65.73
CA ALA A 795 -14.26 -4.15 -65.72
C ALA A 795 -14.02 -5.11 -66.87
N LYS A 796 -14.49 -6.37 -66.77
CA LYS A 796 -14.29 -7.43 -67.75
C LYS A 796 -14.76 -7.05 -69.18
N ASP A 797 -15.58 -6.03 -69.30
CA ASP A 797 -16.15 -5.57 -70.57
C ASP A 797 -15.43 -4.35 -71.14
N GLY A 798 -14.30 -3.95 -70.54
CA GLY A 798 -13.47 -2.83 -70.98
C GLY A 798 -13.97 -1.45 -70.52
N THR A 799 -15.01 -1.37 -69.69
CA THR A 799 -15.52 -0.12 -69.10
C THR A 799 -15.03 0.05 -67.69
N TYR A 800 -15.24 1.22 -67.07
CA TYR A 800 -14.92 1.51 -65.68
C TYR A 800 -16.21 1.61 -64.85
N ALA A 801 -16.18 0.99 -63.66
CA ALA A 801 -17.33 1.05 -62.75
C ALA A 801 -17.45 2.44 -62.14
N MET A 802 -18.70 2.94 -61.97
CA MET A 802 -18.95 4.26 -61.35
C MET A 802 -18.22 4.51 -60.06
N LYS A 803 -18.10 3.46 -59.20
CA LYS A 803 -17.38 3.55 -57.91
C LYS A 803 -15.88 3.82 -58.14
N VAL A 804 -15.28 3.18 -59.11
CA VAL A 804 -13.84 3.33 -59.42
C VAL A 804 -13.55 4.71 -59.98
N VAL A 805 -14.39 5.19 -60.90
CA VAL A 805 -14.28 6.55 -61.51
C VAL A 805 -14.49 7.63 -60.44
N LYS A 806 -15.49 7.50 -59.59
CA LYS A 806 -15.70 8.45 -58.47
C LYS A 806 -14.51 8.47 -57.51
N ALA A 807 -13.92 7.31 -57.21
CA ALA A 807 -12.72 7.25 -56.36
C ALA A 807 -11.51 7.92 -57.03
N ARG A 808 -11.37 7.83 -58.39
CA ARG A 808 -10.32 8.53 -59.14
C ARG A 808 -10.54 10.05 -59.13
N ILE A 809 -11.78 10.51 -59.30
CA ILE A 809 -12.16 11.93 -59.24
C ILE A 809 -11.78 12.48 -57.82
N ASP A 810 -12.18 11.80 -56.79
CA ASP A 810 -11.85 12.24 -55.41
C ASP A 810 -10.33 12.28 -55.21
N ALA A 811 -9.60 11.24 -55.66
CA ALA A 811 -8.14 11.20 -55.55
C ALA A 811 -7.44 12.33 -56.31
N LEU A 812 -7.92 12.67 -57.53
CA LEU A 812 -7.38 13.77 -58.34
C LEU A 812 -7.65 15.13 -57.70
N ARG A 813 -8.86 15.33 -57.14
CA ARG A 813 -9.22 16.55 -56.41
C ARG A 813 -8.38 16.77 -55.17
N ARG A 814 -8.15 15.72 -54.39
CA ARG A 814 -7.27 15.76 -53.21
C ARG A 814 -5.79 15.93 -53.56
N ALA A 815 -5.35 15.51 -54.73
CA ALA A 815 -3.99 15.65 -55.23
C ALA A 815 -3.72 17.00 -55.94
N TYR A 816 -4.72 17.85 -56.06
CA TYR A 816 -4.55 19.18 -56.64
C TYR A 816 -3.56 20.00 -55.78
N PRO A 817 -2.62 20.72 -56.40
CA PRO A 817 -1.59 21.46 -55.64
C PRO A 817 -2.16 22.77 -55.05
N PHE A 818 -2.82 22.65 -53.93
CA PHE A 818 -3.27 23.83 -53.13
C PHE A 818 -2.07 24.51 -52.45
N GLU A 819 -2.20 25.79 -52.14
CA GLU A 819 -1.23 26.47 -51.28
C GLU A 819 -1.27 25.87 -49.87
N GLU A 820 -0.11 25.72 -49.20
CA GLU A 820 0.01 25.00 -47.91
C GLU A 820 -0.88 25.62 -46.81
N GLU A 821 -1.11 26.93 -46.84
CA GLU A 821 -1.95 27.65 -45.85
C GLU A 821 -3.43 27.72 -46.26
N SER A 822 -3.83 27.16 -47.43
CA SER A 822 -5.23 27.18 -47.85
C SER A 822 -6.11 26.26 -47.02
N THR A 823 -7.38 26.59 -46.87
CA THR A 823 -8.39 25.80 -46.15
C THR A 823 -8.47 24.38 -46.71
N GLU A 824 -8.41 24.19 -48.04
CA GLU A 824 -8.45 22.89 -48.69
C GLU A 824 -7.25 22.04 -48.28
N ALA A 825 -6.04 22.61 -48.31
CA ALA A 825 -4.82 21.88 -47.89
C ALA A 825 -4.88 21.50 -46.42
N GLN A 826 -5.34 22.40 -45.56
CA GLN A 826 -5.50 22.14 -44.12
C GLN A 826 -6.56 21.04 -43.85
N LEU A 827 -7.73 21.09 -44.49
CA LEU A 827 -8.77 20.07 -44.30
C LEU A 827 -8.35 18.71 -44.89
N ILE A 828 -7.60 18.68 -46.00
CA ILE A 828 -6.99 17.45 -46.53
C ILE A 828 -6.01 16.90 -45.52
N ARG A 829 -5.13 17.72 -44.91
CA ARG A 829 -4.17 17.33 -43.87
C ARG A 829 -4.88 16.75 -42.66
N ILE A 830 -5.93 17.38 -42.17
CA ILE A 830 -6.75 16.91 -41.04
C ILE A 830 -7.35 15.53 -41.36
N THR A 831 -7.91 15.32 -42.55
CA THR A 831 -8.48 14.01 -42.91
C THR A 831 -7.43 12.92 -42.98
N LEU A 832 -6.24 13.21 -43.53
CA LEU A 832 -5.12 12.26 -43.57
C LEU A 832 -4.59 11.92 -42.18
N LEU A 833 -4.36 12.93 -41.34
CA LEU A 833 -3.91 12.73 -39.96
C LEU A 833 -4.93 11.93 -39.13
N SER A 834 -6.22 12.24 -39.29
CA SER A 834 -7.29 11.50 -38.59
C SER A 834 -7.33 10.01 -39.00
N ALA A 835 -7.14 9.74 -40.32
CA ALA A 835 -7.05 8.35 -40.80
C ALA A 835 -5.79 7.64 -40.28
N GLU A 836 -4.64 8.32 -40.27
CA GLU A 836 -3.38 7.82 -39.72
C GLU A 836 -3.49 7.49 -38.20
N ILE A 837 -4.04 8.41 -37.41
CA ILE A 837 -4.30 8.25 -35.98
C ILE A 837 -5.17 7.02 -35.72
N LYS A 838 -6.26 6.86 -36.49
CA LYS A 838 -7.13 5.70 -36.39
C LYS A 838 -6.42 4.39 -36.70
N GLN A 839 -5.60 4.38 -37.75
CA GLN A 839 -4.82 3.21 -38.13
C GLN A 839 -3.76 2.88 -37.08
N LEU A 840 -2.97 3.87 -36.66
CA LEU A 840 -1.95 3.69 -35.60
C LEU A 840 -2.57 3.18 -34.29
N THR A 841 -3.73 3.72 -33.89
CA THR A 841 -4.44 3.25 -32.69
C THR A 841 -4.82 1.77 -32.79
N ALA A 842 -5.31 1.35 -33.96
CA ALA A 842 -5.66 -0.05 -34.21
C ALA A 842 -4.41 -0.96 -34.22
N ASP A 843 -3.35 -0.52 -34.90
CA ASP A 843 -2.09 -1.28 -35.00
C ASP A 843 -1.40 -1.43 -33.64
N ILE A 844 -1.31 -0.36 -32.86
CA ILE A 844 -0.77 -0.38 -31.49
C ILE A 844 -1.55 -1.37 -30.61
N LYS A 845 -2.89 -1.31 -30.67
CA LYS A 845 -3.73 -2.24 -29.92
C LYS A 845 -3.48 -3.70 -30.30
N ASN A 846 -3.38 -3.98 -31.59
CA ASN A 846 -3.11 -5.34 -32.08
C ASN A 846 -1.70 -5.82 -31.72
N ASN A 847 -0.70 -4.95 -31.90
CA ASN A 847 0.69 -5.29 -31.60
C ASN A 847 0.90 -5.50 -30.09
N LYS A 848 0.27 -4.71 -29.23
CA LYS A 848 0.28 -4.94 -27.76
C LYS A 848 -0.37 -6.28 -27.39
N ALA A 849 -1.48 -6.65 -28.03
CA ALA A 849 -2.13 -7.93 -27.78
C ALA A 849 -1.23 -9.11 -28.26
N GLN A 850 -0.62 -8.97 -29.41
CA GLN A 850 0.33 -9.98 -29.95
C GLN A 850 1.58 -10.07 -29.06
N LEU A 851 2.11 -8.95 -28.58
CA LEU A 851 3.26 -8.92 -27.68
C LEU A 851 2.99 -9.70 -26.38
N ILE A 852 1.80 -9.56 -25.80
CA ILE A 852 1.40 -10.30 -24.59
C ILE A 852 1.39 -11.81 -24.86
N GLU A 853 0.76 -12.27 -25.94
CA GLU A 853 0.73 -13.69 -26.29
C GLU A 853 2.13 -14.21 -26.61
N ARG A 854 2.95 -13.45 -27.33
CA ARG A 854 4.32 -13.82 -27.63
C ARG A 854 5.20 -13.90 -26.38
N THR A 855 5.03 -12.98 -25.43
CA THR A 855 5.73 -13.03 -24.13
C THR A 855 5.41 -14.31 -23.38
N LYS A 856 4.13 -14.71 -23.38
CA LYS A 856 3.71 -15.97 -22.77
C LYS A 856 4.43 -17.17 -23.41
N GLU A 857 4.45 -17.25 -24.73
CA GLU A 857 5.16 -18.34 -25.45
C GLU A 857 6.64 -18.38 -25.09
N VAL A 858 7.32 -17.23 -25.05
CA VAL A 858 8.73 -17.11 -24.67
C VAL A 858 8.95 -17.66 -23.26
N ILE A 859 8.15 -17.27 -22.27
CA ILE A 859 8.27 -17.73 -20.89
C ILE A 859 8.04 -19.24 -20.79
N GLU A 860 6.99 -19.77 -21.43
CA GLU A 860 6.58 -21.17 -21.28
C GLU A 860 7.48 -22.14 -22.05
N GLN A 861 8.11 -21.73 -23.19
CA GLN A 861 8.70 -22.66 -24.14
C GLN A 861 10.13 -22.34 -24.59
N GLU A 862 10.57 -21.08 -24.54
CA GLU A 862 11.82 -20.68 -25.21
C GLU A 862 12.97 -20.35 -24.25
N LEU A 863 12.66 -19.86 -23.02
CA LEU A 863 13.70 -19.48 -22.06
C LEU A 863 14.50 -20.69 -21.60
N SER A 864 15.83 -20.62 -21.68
CA SER A 864 16.72 -21.54 -20.99
C SER A 864 16.79 -21.28 -19.50
N ASP A 865 17.36 -22.18 -18.70
CA ASP A 865 17.58 -21.95 -17.27
C ASP A 865 18.52 -20.75 -17.03
N ASP A 866 19.54 -20.58 -17.89
CA ASP A 866 20.47 -19.44 -17.80
C ASP A 866 19.79 -18.12 -18.12
N ASP A 867 18.85 -18.08 -19.08
CA ASP A 867 18.04 -16.89 -19.37
C ASP A 867 17.17 -16.52 -18.16
N ILE A 868 16.54 -17.50 -17.54
CA ILE A 868 15.70 -17.31 -16.35
C ILE A 868 16.52 -16.76 -15.18
N LEU A 869 17.69 -17.34 -14.91
CA LEU A 869 18.59 -16.86 -13.84
C LEU A 869 19.05 -15.42 -14.11
N SER A 870 19.34 -15.11 -15.38
CA SER A 870 19.68 -13.73 -15.80
C SER A 870 18.52 -12.74 -15.58
N LEU A 871 17.30 -13.14 -15.96
CA LEU A 871 16.09 -12.33 -15.75
C LEU A 871 15.77 -12.15 -14.27
N LEU A 872 15.91 -13.19 -13.45
CA LEU A 872 15.75 -13.08 -12.00
C LEU A 872 16.80 -12.14 -11.38
N SER A 873 18.06 -12.23 -11.86
CA SER A 873 19.11 -11.31 -11.44
C SER A 873 18.76 -9.85 -11.80
N ALA A 874 18.31 -9.62 -13.03
CA ALA A 874 17.87 -8.29 -13.46
C ALA A 874 16.68 -7.77 -12.64
N GLN A 875 15.70 -8.64 -12.34
CA GLN A 875 14.48 -8.30 -11.60
C GLN A 875 14.75 -8.02 -10.11
N TRP A 876 15.56 -8.84 -9.45
CA TRP A 876 15.75 -8.82 -8.00
C TRP A 876 16.98 -8.03 -7.56
N ILE A 877 18.05 -8.08 -8.34
CA ILE A 877 19.36 -7.55 -7.96
C ILE A 877 19.64 -6.23 -8.67
N ASP A 878 19.63 -6.23 -10.02
CA ASP A 878 20.05 -5.05 -10.78
C ASP A 878 19.08 -3.89 -10.55
N ALA A 879 17.78 -4.16 -10.44
CA ALA A 879 16.77 -3.15 -10.13
C ALA A 879 17.01 -2.48 -8.76
N LEU A 880 17.40 -3.25 -7.74
CA LEU A 880 17.73 -2.74 -6.42
C LEU A 880 19.07 -1.98 -6.44
N TYR A 881 20.10 -2.59 -7.05
CA TYR A 881 21.44 -2.03 -7.12
C TYR A 881 21.46 -0.66 -7.82
N ASN A 882 20.72 -0.53 -8.93
CA ASN A 882 20.60 0.72 -9.66
C ASN A 882 19.90 1.80 -8.81
N LYS A 883 18.81 1.48 -8.12
CA LYS A 883 18.12 2.42 -7.23
C LYS A 883 19.02 2.89 -6.07
N LEU A 884 19.78 1.96 -5.47
CA LEU A 884 20.75 2.32 -4.44
C LEU A 884 21.85 3.22 -5.00
N GLY A 885 22.31 2.96 -6.25
CA GLY A 885 23.31 3.78 -6.93
C GLY A 885 22.91 5.23 -7.18
N GLU A 886 21.61 5.55 -7.17
CA GLU A 886 21.11 6.93 -7.30
C GLU A 886 21.18 7.76 -6.00
N LEU A 887 21.30 7.12 -4.83
CA LEU A 887 21.23 7.82 -3.54
C LEU A 887 22.27 8.93 -3.39
N PRO A 888 23.57 8.73 -3.69
CA PRO A 888 24.55 9.81 -3.56
C PRO A 888 24.25 10.97 -4.51
N LEU A 889 23.70 10.71 -5.70
CA LEU A 889 23.34 11.76 -6.65
C LEU A 889 22.13 12.57 -6.15
N ARG A 890 21.16 11.93 -5.50
CA ARG A 890 20.02 12.62 -4.85
C ARG A 890 20.50 13.54 -3.73
N VAL A 891 21.41 13.06 -2.88
CA VAL A 891 22.00 13.88 -1.80
C VAL A 891 22.66 15.14 -2.37
N ILE A 892 23.41 15.01 -3.47
CA ILE A 892 24.06 16.16 -4.11
C ILE A 892 23.03 17.08 -4.79
N SER A 893 22.03 16.53 -5.47
CA SER A 893 20.94 17.32 -6.07
C SER A 893 20.16 18.11 -5.01
N ASP A 894 19.86 17.50 -3.87
CA ASP A 894 19.19 18.16 -2.75
C ASP A 894 20.04 19.29 -2.16
N LEU A 895 21.38 19.09 -2.03
CA LEU A 895 22.30 20.14 -1.61
C LEU A 895 22.29 21.31 -2.59
N VAL A 896 22.39 21.03 -3.91
CA VAL A 896 22.32 22.04 -4.97
C VAL A 896 21.04 22.85 -4.87
N GLN A 897 19.89 22.17 -4.75
CA GLN A 897 18.60 22.87 -4.67
C GLN A 897 18.49 23.75 -3.42
N GLN A 898 18.86 23.24 -2.26
CA GLN A 898 18.81 23.99 -1.01
C GLN A 898 19.75 25.20 -1.02
N LEU A 899 20.93 25.09 -1.66
CA LEU A 899 21.85 26.22 -1.81
C LEU A 899 21.34 27.23 -2.84
N LYS A 900 20.74 26.77 -3.97
CA LYS A 900 20.05 27.65 -4.93
C LYS A 900 18.94 28.45 -4.25
N ASP A 901 18.10 27.80 -3.44
CA ASP A 901 17.01 28.45 -2.70
C ASP A 901 17.56 29.49 -1.69
N LEU A 902 18.67 29.16 -0.99
CA LEU A 902 19.29 30.11 -0.06
C LEU A 902 19.88 31.31 -0.77
N VAL A 903 20.54 31.12 -1.90
CA VAL A 903 21.13 32.22 -2.68
C VAL A 903 20.02 33.10 -3.27
N ALA A 904 19.02 32.49 -3.89
CA ALA A 904 17.85 33.18 -4.47
C ALA A 904 17.08 34.02 -3.44
N LYS A 905 17.08 33.61 -2.18
CA LYS A 905 16.42 34.33 -1.07
C LYS A 905 16.95 35.75 -0.90
N TYR A 906 18.26 35.99 -1.22
CA TYR A 906 18.94 37.27 -1.04
C TYR A 906 19.52 37.83 -2.33
N ASP A 907 19.16 37.30 -3.50
CA ASP A 907 19.67 37.71 -4.81
C ASP A 907 19.17 39.09 -5.21
N THR A 908 17.91 39.39 -4.93
CA THR A 908 17.32 40.71 -5.21
C THR A 908 17.25 41.51 -3.93
N THR A 909 18.01 42.62 -3.89
CA THR A 909 18.04 43.52 -2.73
C THR A 909 17.00 44.65 -2.85
N LEU A 910 16.71 45.29 -1.72
CA LEU A 910 15.90 46.50 -1.74
C LEU A 910 16.54 47.61 -2.58
N MET A 911 17.88 47.72 -2.57
CA MET A 911 18.61 48.69 -3.41
C MET A 911 18.43 48.38 -4.91
N ASP A 912 18.42 47.12 -5.32
CA ASP A 912 18.19 46.73 -6.71
C ASP A 912 16.77 47.14 -7.14
N VAL A 913 15.77 46.82 -6.31
CA VAL A 913 14.37 47.21 -6.56
C VAL A 913 14.19 48.72 -6.62
N GLU A 914 14.85 49.46 -5.74
CA GLU A 914 14.84 50.93 -5.80
C GLU A 914 15.49 51.47 -7.07
N HIS A 915 16.60 50.85 -7.53
CA HIS A 915 17.23 51.18 -8.80
C HIS A 915 16.32 50.89 -10.01
N ASP A 916 15.70 49.71 -10.06
CA ASP A 916 14.76 49.35 -11.12
C ASP A 916 13.54 50.27 -11.16
N ILE A 917 13.02 50.69 -10.01
CA ILE A 917 11.94 51.68 -9.91
C ILE A 917 12.40 53.02 -10.50
N GLN A 918 13.63 53.46 -10.20
CA GLN A 918 14.16 54.70 -10.75
C GLN A 918 14.37 54.63 -12.26
N GLU A 919 14.91 53.52 -12.78
CA GLU A 919 15.05 53.29 -14.22
C GLU A 919 13.71 53.24 -14.95
N ALA A 920 12.75 52.47 -14.41
CA ALA A 920 11.41 52.40 -14.99
C ALA A 920 10.68 53.75 -14.97
N SER A 921 10.84 54.52 -13.88
CA SER A 921 10.27 55.88 -13.75
C SER A 921 10.90 56.82 -14.75
N ALA A 922 12.23 56.76 -14.93
CA ALA A 922 12.94 57.57 -15.93
C ALA A 922 12.56 57.21 -17.38
N SER A 923 12.43 55.91 -17.67
CA SER A 923 11.97 55.41 -18.96
C SER A 923 10.53 55.85 -19.29
N LEU A 924 9.62 55.74 -18.33
CA LEU A 924 8.26 56.25 -18.48
C LEU A 924 8.21 57.77 -18.67
N ALA A 925 9.06 58.51 -17.94
CA ALA A 925 9.18 59.96 -18.09
C ALA A 925 9.64 60.37 -19.51
N LEU A 926 10.53 59.56 -20.13
CA LEU A 926 10.94 59.78 -21.55
C LEU A 926 9.80 59.45 -22.52
N MET A 927 9.05 58.40 -22.30
CA MET A 927 7.89 58.05 -23.12
C MET A 927 6.78 59.14 -23.06
N ILE A 928 6.61 59.78 -21.91
CA ILE A 928 5.67 60.89 -21.75
C ILE A 928 6.05 62.04 -22.63
N ASP A 929 7.35 62.36 -22.88
CA ASP A 929 7.81 63.40 -23.76
C ASP A 929 7.45 63.19 -25.24
N GLU A 930 7.21 61.92 -25.63
CA GLU A 930 6.82 61.58 -27.01
C GLU A 930 5.32 61.70 -27.25
N LEU A 931 4.50 61.88 -26.19
CA LEU A 931 3.07 62.01 -26.30
C LEU A 931 2.67 63.38 -26.87
N THR A 932 1.66 63.35 -27.75
CA THR A 932 1.09 64.57 -28.33
C THR A 932 -0.37 64.71 -27.84
N GLY A 933 -0.75 65.93 -27.51
CA GLY A 933 -2.10 66.24 -27.00
C GLY A 933 -2.45 67.71 -27.04
N SER A 934 -3.60 68.08 -26.42
CA SER A 934 -3.97 69.48 -26.23
C SER A 934 -3.03 70.21 -25.25
N ALA A 935 -3.00 71.53 -25.23
CA ALA A 935 -2.14 72.30 -24.32
C ALA A 935 -2.38 71.97 -22.83
N HIS A 936 -3.64 71.67 -22.45
CA HIS A 936 -4.01 71.17 -21.09
C HIS A 936 -3.57 69.74 -20.79
N ASP A 937 -3.59 68.85 -21.80
CA ASP A 937 -3.10 67.46 -21.63
C ASP A 937 -1.58 67.48 -21.45
N LEU A 938 -0.83 68.27 -22.23
CA LEU A 938 0.62 68.39 -22.11
C LEU A 938 1.05 69.00 -20.76
N GLU A 939 0.27 69.97 -20.22
CA GLU A 939 0.51 70.56 -18.91
C GLU A 939 0.31 69.50 -17.81
N ALA A 940 -0.78 68.66 -17.87
CA ALA A 940 -1.05 67.61 -16.99
C ALA A 940 0.02 66.46 -17.07
N LEU A 941 0.48 66.09 -18.27
CA LEU A 941 1.56 65.13 -18.48
C LEU A 941 2.92 65.63 -17.94
N ALA A 942 3.20 66.95 -18.06
CA ALA A 942 4.41 67.54 -17.47
C ALA A 942 4.41 67.47 -15.94
N GLU A 943 3.24 67.69 -15.28
CA GLU A 943 3.09 67.55 -13.84
C GLU A 943 3.18 66.09 -13.42
N PHE A 944 2.59 65.15 -14.15
CA PHE A 944 2.69 63.71 -13.93
C PHE A 944 4.16 63.25 -14.02
N LYS A 945 4.90 63.65 -15.08
CA LYS A 945 6.33 63.41 -15.20
C LYS A 945 7.12 63.88 -14.00
N LYS A 946 6.83 65.08 -13.49
CA LYS A 946 7.50 65.66 -12.31
C LYS A 946 7.20 64.85 -11.06
N LEU A 947 5.99 64.30 -10.88
CA LEU A 947 5.67 63.40 -9.79
C LEU A 947 6.44 62.07 -9.90
N LEU A 948 6.53 61.50 -11.10
CA LEU A 948 7.28 60.27 -11.35
C LEU A 948 8.76 60.39 -11.03
N LEU A 949 9.38 61.52 -11.37
CA LEU A 949 10.82 61.76 -11.13
C LEU A 949 11.14 62.20 -9.70
N ASN A 950 10.13 62.58 -8.90
CA ASN A 950 10.33 62.99 -7.50
C ASN A 950 9.78 61.96 -6.50
N ALA A 951 9.23 60.82 -6.97
CA ALA A 951 8.81 59.67 -6.17
C ALA A 951 9.96 58.73 -5.95
#